data_f5a51ab7539c06a1789a7ef621be9c8d
#
_entry.id   f5a51ab7539c06a1789a7ef621be9c8d
#
_cell.length_a   1.000
_cell.length_b   1.000
_cell.length_c   1.000
_cell.angle_alpha   90.00
_cell.angle_beta   90.00
_cell.angle_gamma   90.00
#
_symmetry.space_group_name_H-M   'P 1'
#
loop_
_entity.id
_entity.type
_entity.pdbx_description
1 polymer ?
#
loop_
_entity_poly.entity_id
_entity_poly.type
_entity_poly.pdbx_seq_one_letter_code
_entity_poly.pdbx_strand_id
1 'polypeptide(L)'
;MIDLFRAPTIELPSQRRWFFQLCRQLVPRELEDVVAWADANYRVVNKDRDTFCSADSPWLIEPLRMADDPLVSRVTYVKPVQCGGGTSLGEIMVLRWILGGNGLIGYYWPTNDKAKDRWEKWTERRIRACRAVRAILPRDYENMLIKFPAVTLAMAGVFTPGNLDSDTVDYVLCEEVHEWAAGMLAKAKGRQTKVDFPKFIVVSNAGIKGDQLHQEFNEGTQQHFEVKCPGCGKFHIMRTRWEENQPKLGGLRYDSDGCKRADGTFDYNRLVPTIRYQMPCGYEMKDDVRLRRQAAAEGRYSEPFNTGALLAHRSYTLQAVACHTMRWLDLVQEKHIALRALKTGDDRNWRQYLQERESIFYDADEHRPFQGAVVLTESVRTNRKGLDKEVVRLFAFDWQQGFKHLGQLTHYWGVIESVMGDCSSQVMWAGKVEDEMELLMVLRDHGITDADGGGMFDGFVDASKNAKHILSFCYRAGINAVMGNASGKGLWKWPDGSWQYYSPKKFIYKELNMPPKYDLRLTREGYVEDSGEPFIIMYSKAGILKNSFFISEFKRNILSNKPGAGPDEYIERIVPADIGDDYLHHHEAWERDLKATAAKGMGEVEGFKQVHRVDHLMSCTCYIDLMKDLTGLLGNQLKRLGIEKRTAGPAVPTTEEK
;
A
#
# COMPACT_ATOMS: atom_id res chain seq x y z
N MET A 1 34.72 49.45 -33.33
CA MET A 1 34.99 48.71 -32.06
C MET A 1 34.76 49.75 -30.97
N ILE A 2 33.61 49.60 -30.32
CA ILE A 2 33.22 50.49 -29.21
C ILE A 2 33.95 49.97 -27.98
N ASP A 3 34.75 50.82 -27.38
CA ASP A 3 35.57 50.54 -26.21
C ASP A 3 34.65 50.47 -24.96
N LEU A 4 34.08 49.32 -24.75
CA LEU A 4 33.12 49.04 -23.66
C LEU A 4 33.79 48.84 -22.29
N PHE A 5 35.10 49.03 -22.18
CA PHE A 5 35.87 48.73 -20.96
C PHE A 5 36.50 49.94 -20.26
N ARG A 6 36.10 51.16 -20.54
CA ARG A 6 36.51 52.32 -19.71
C ARG A 6 35.63 52.26 -18.40
N ALA A 7 36.16 51.67 -17.40
CA ALA A 7 35.58 51.72 -16.06
C ALA A 7 35.55 53.17 -15.56
N PRO A 8 34.45 53.62 -14.93
CA PRO A 8 34.37 54.93 -14.32
C PRO A 8 35.40 55.04 -13.18
N THR A 9 36.05 56.19 -13.10
CA THR A 9 37.21 56.52 -12.24
C THR A 9 36.88 56.56 -10.71
N ILE A 10 35.61 56.29 -10.32
CA ILE A 10 35.21 56.22 -8.89
C ILE A 10 34.34 54.97 -8.70
N GLU A 11 34.97 53.84 -8.35
CA GLU A 11 34.26 52.64 -7.97
C GLU A 11 34.07 52.60 -6.46
N LEU A 12 32.82 52.67 -6.00
CA LEU A 12 32.49 52.36 -4.60
C LEU A 12 32.74 50.87 -4.35
N PRO A 13 33.22 50.47 -3.14
CA PRO A 13 33.44 49.04 -2.80
C PRO A 13 32.22 48.15 -3.03
N SER A 14 31.00 48.70 -2.93
CA SER A 14 29.74 48.04 -3.23
C SER A 14 29.55 47.71 -4.72
N GLN A 15 30.02 48.61 -5.63
CA GLN A 15 29.93 48.42 -7.10
C GLN A 15 30.92 47.37 -7.58
N ARG A 16 32.14 47.31 -7.00
CA ARG A 16 33.09 46.22 -7.28
C ARG A 16 32.53 44.87 -6.86
N ARG A 17 31.91 44.82 -5.70
CA ARG A 17 31.33 43.59 -5.20
C ARG A 17 30.17 43.12 -6.08
N TRP A 18 29.33 44.06 -6.54
CA TRP A 18 28.22 43.78 -7.47
C TRP A 18 28.75 43.34 -8.85
N PHE A 19 29.75 44.03 -9.41
CA PHE A 19 30.37 43.68 -10.66
C PHE A 19 31.04 42.30 -10.62
N PHE A 20 31.77 41.99 -9.57
CA PHE A 20 32.33 40.64 -9.38
C PHE A 20 31.25 39.57 -9.22
N GLN A 21 30.13 39.87 -8.60
CA GLN A 21 28.99 38.95 -8.51
C GLN A 21 28.35 38.74 -9.89
N LEU A 22 28.17 39.82 -10.67
CA LEU A 22 27.66 39.76 -12.04
C LEU A 22 28.62 38.99 -12.97
N CYS A 23 29.91 39.24 -12.90
CA CYS A 23 30.90 38.49 -13.67
C CYS A 23 30.94 37.03 -13.29
N ARG A 24 30.76 36.68 -12.02
CA ARG A 24 30.63 35.28 -11.57
C ARG A 24 29.38 34.60 -12.11
N GLN A 25 28.31 35.34 -12.34
CA GLN A 25 27.08 34.80 -12.95
C GLN A 25 27.18 34.68 -14.47
N LEU A 26 27.98 35.54 -15.13
CA LEU A 26 28.14 35.56 -16.56
C LEU A 26 29.27 34.68 -17.12
N VAL A 27 30.21 34.26 -16.27
CA VAL A 27 31.22 33.26 -16.66
C VAL A 27 30.59 31.87 -16.45
N PRO A 28 30.38 31.10 -17.54
CA PRO A 28 30.01 29.70 -17.39
C PRO A 28 31.10 29.03 -16.54
N ARG A 29 30.76 28.58 -15.35
CA ARG A 29 31.67 27.70 -14.62
C ARG A 29 31.77 26.44 -15.47
N GLU A 30 32.98 26.10 -15.92
CA GLU A 30 33.26 24.70 -16.25
C GLU A 30 33.05 23.91 -15.00
N LEU A 31 31.82 23.39 -14.85
CA LEU A 31 31.46 22.58 -13.71
C LEU A 31 32.12 21.23 -13.97
N GLU A 32 33.05 20.88 -13.09
CA GLU A 32 33.54 19.50 -12.95
C GLU A 32 32.39 18.50 -13.04
N ASP A 33 32.58 17.34 -13.69
CA ASP A 33 31.61 16.27 -13.75
C ASP A 33 31.01 16.02 -12.35
N VAL A 34 29.69 15.99 -12.25
CA VAL A 34 28.99 15.90 -10.96
C VAL A 34 29.38 14.66 -10.17
N VAL A 35 29.75 13.57 -10.84
CA VAL A 35 30.17 12.32 -10.19
C VAL A 35 31.55 12.49 -9.58
N ALA A 36 32.51 13.04 -10.32
CA ALA A 36 33.84 13.35 -9.81
C ALA A 36 33.78 14.36 -8.66
N TRP A 37 32.93 15.40 -8.81
CA TRP A 37 32.68 16.35 -7.74
C TRP A 37 32.09 15.67 -6.47
N ALA A 38 31.13 14.75 -6.64
CA ALA A 38 30.50 14.03 -5.53
C ALA A 38 31.52 13.14 -4.79
N ASP A 39 32.36 12.41 -5.52
CA ASP A 39 33.43 11.58 -4.95
C ASP A 39 34.41 12.44 -4.11
N ALA A 40 34.70 13.67 -4.54
CA ALA A 40 35.60 14.55 -3.81
C ALA A 40 34.93 15.28 -2.63
N ASN A 41 33.67 15.66 -2.73
CA ASN A 41 33.03 16.63 -1.84
C ASN A 41 31.88 16.09 -0.98
N TYR A 42 31.15 15.06 -1.45
CA TYR A 42 30.00 14.54 -0.72
C TYR A 42 30.45 13.56 0.37
N ARG A 43 30.04 13.82 1.61
CA ARG A 43 30.37 13.00 2.76
C ARG A 43 29.16 12.19 3.20
N VAL A 44 29.30 10.86 3.15
CA VAL A 44 28.32 9.93 3.71
C VAL A 44 28.61 9.84 5.20
N VAL A 45 27.82 10.50 6.02
CA VAL A 45 27.93 10.42 7.48
C VAL A 45 27.48 9.04 7.91
N ASN A 46 28.40 8.07 7.88
CA ASN A 46 28.16 6.69 8.27
C ASN A 46 29.35 6.19 9.12
N LYS A 47 29.12 5.19 9.97
CA LYS A 47 30.13 4.66 10.90
C LYS A 47 31.40 4.16 10.21
N ASP A 48 31.30 3.73 8.95
CA ASP A 48 32.39 3.02 8.27
C ASP A 48 33.00 3.74 7.06
N ARG A 49 32.36 4.80 6.54
CA ARG A 49 32.87 5.55 5.37
C ARG A 49 32.43 7.00 5.43
N ASP A 50 33.40 7.88 5.50
CA ASP A 50 33.16 9.34 5.49
C ASP A 50 32.99 9.94 4.09
N THR A 51 33.30 9.18 3.04
CA THR A 51 33.34 9.69 1.66
C THR A 51 32.46 8.85 0.76
N PHE A 52 31.68 9.51 -0.10
CA PHE A 52 30.96 8.86 -1.19
C PHE A 52 31.96 8.27 -2.19
N CYS A 53 31.61 7.14 -2.77
CA CYS A 53 32.39 6.49 -3.80
C CYS A 53 31.43 6.01 -4.89
N SER A 54 31.48 6.62 -6.06
CA SER A 54 30.62 6.28 -7.20
C SER A 54 30.82 4.83 -7.67
N ALA A 55 32.04 4.28 -7.51
CA ALA A 55 32.34 2.88 -7.81
C ALA A 55 31.58 1.87 -6.92
N ASP A 56 31.15 2.31 -5.72
CA ASP A 56 30.29 1.53 -4.83
C ASP A 56 28.79 1.69 -5.11
N SER A 57 28.42 2.63 -5.96
CA SER A 57 27.03 2.90 -6.35
C SER A 57 26.95 3.27 -7.84
N PRO A 58 27.41 2.36 -8.76
CA PRO A 58 27.53 2.68 -10.18
C PRO A 58 26.19 3.03 -10.85
N TRP A 59 25.09 2.55 -10.30
CA TRP A 59 23.73 2.89 -10.74
C TRP A 59 23.32 4.35 -10.49
N LEU A 60 24.13 5.14 -9.76
CA LEU A 60 23.88 6.57 -9.56
C LEU A 60 24.60 7.46 -10.61
N ILE A 61 25.57 6.92 -11.32
CA ILE A 61 26.45 7.69 -12.20
C ILE A 61 25.64 8.41 -13.29
N GLU A 62 24.81 7.67 -14.04
CA GLU A 62 24.00 8.26 -15.10
C GLU A 62 22.88 9.15 -14.57
N PRO A 63 22.09 8.74 -13.56
CA PRO A 63 21.07 9.62 -12.96
C PRO A 63 21.64 10.94 -12.42
N LEU A 64 22.84 10.94 -11.81
CA LEU A 64 23.52 12.18 -11.36
C LEU A 64 23.89 13.08 -12.53
N ARG A 65 24.50 12.52 -13.58
CA ARG A 65 24.87 13.28 -14.77
C ARG A 65 23.66 13.91 -15.45
N MET A 66 22.57 13.14 -15.59
CA MET A 66 21.34 13.64 -16.17
C MET A 66 20.65 14.70 -15.30
N ALA A 67 20.71 14.55 -13.97
CA ALA A 67 20.17 15.57 -13.06
C ALA A 67 20.96 16.91 -13.13
N ASP A 68 22.27 16.85 -13.39
CA ASP A 68 23.14 18.03 -13.55
C ASP A 68 23.10 18.62 -14.98
N ASP A 69 22.69 17.83 -15.99
CA ASP A 69 22.61 18.24 -17.38
C ASP A 69 21.59 19.37 -17.57
N PRO A 70 21.98 20.55 -18.07
CA PRO A 70 21.09 21.71 -18.27
C PRO A 70 19.89 21.40 -19.20
N LEU A 71 20.01 20.43 -20.10
CA LEU A 71 18.95 20.07 -21.05
C LEU A 71 17.92 19.11 -20.42
N VAL A 72 18.21 18.53 -19.26
CA VAL A 72 17.31 17.62 -18.52
C VAL A 72 16.63 18.42 -17.41
N SER A 73 15.32 18.58 -17.53
CA SER A 73 14.51 19.30 -16.53
C SER A 73 13.93 18.39 -15.45
N ARG A 74 13.75 17.08 -15.75
CA ARG A 74 13.14 16.12 -14.80
C ARG A 74 13.92 14.83 -14.73
N VAL A 75 14.12 14.34 -13.51
CA VAL A 75 14.68 13.02 -13.24
C VAL A 75 13.80 12.29 -12.22
N THR A 76 13.26 11.14 -12.62
CA THR A 76 12.48 10.27 -11.73
C THR A 76 13.27 9.01 -11.47
N TYR A 77 13.64 8.75 -10.22
CA TYR A 77 14.43 7.60 -9.83
C TYR A 77 13.63 6.69 -8.87
N VAL A 78 13.16 5.55 -9.40
CA VAL A 78 12.47 4.52 -8.64
C VAL A 78 13.48 3.45 -8.22
N LYS A 79 13.69 3.31 -6.93
CA LYS A 79 14.82 2.58 -6.35
C LYS A 79 14.38 1.60 -5.26
N PRO A 80 15.14 0.53 -5.01
CA PRO A 80 14.94 -0.30 -3.83
C PRO A 80 15.45 0.38 -2.56
N VAL A 81 14.99 -0.10 -1.40
CA VAL A 81 15.45 0.38 -0.09
C VAL A 81 16.86 -0.14 0.18
N GLN A 82 17.70 0.70 0.80
CA GLN A 82 19.07 0.37 1.25
C GLN A 82 20.05 -0.11 0.17
N CYS A 83 19.79 0.12 -1.09
CA CYS A 83 20.72 -0.18 -2.18
C CYS A 83 21.80 0.91 -2.39
N GLY A 84 22.17 1.60 -1.36
CA GLY A 84 23.30 2.52 -1.32
C GLY A 84 23.17 3.70 -2.27
N GLY A 85 22.25 4.61 -2.03
CA GLY A 85 22.37 5.86 -2.75
C GLY A 85 21.14 6.57 -3.25
N GLY A 86 19.92 6.07 -3.03
CA GLY A 86 18.73 6.81 -3.46
C GLY A 86 18.69 8.24 -2.89
N THR A 87 18.85 8.37 -1.60
CA THR A 87 18.94 9.66 -0.92
C THR A 87 20.21 10.44 -1.32
N SER A 88 21.30 9.75 -1.70
CA SER A 88 22.53 10.43 -2.12
C SER A 88 22.34 11.19 -3.42
N LEU A 89 21.55 10.70 -4.39
CA LEU A 89 21.23 11.44 -5.60
C LEU A 89 20.64 12.81 -5.27
N GLY A 90 19.57 12.85 -4.48
CA GLY A 90 18.89 14.09 -4.12
C GLY A 90 19.81 15.05 -3.33
N GLU A 91 20.49 14.54 -2.31
CA GLU A 91 21.35 15.39 -1.48
C GLU A 91 22.60 15.90 -2.21
N ILE A 92 23.22 15.11 -3.08
CA ILE A 92 24.31 15.56 -3.94
C ILE A 92 23.83 16.73 -4.82
N MET A 93 22.63 16.60 -5.41
CA MET A 93 22.07 17.67 -6.24
C MET A 93 21.72 18.91 -5.43
N VAL A 94 21.17 18.78 -4.23
CA VAL A 94 20.94 19.93 -3.33
C VAL A 94 22.25 20.67 -3.04
N LEU A 95 23.33 19.97 -2.68
CA LEU A 95 24.64 20.61 -2.45
C LEU A 95 25.19 21.27 -3.71
N ARG A 96 24.97 20.67 -4.86
CA ARG A 96 25.37 21.18 -6.17
C ARG A 96 24.61 22.45 -6.50
N TRP A 97 23.30 22.50 -6.29
CA TRP A 97 22.47 23.68 -6.49
C TRP A 97 22.81 24.82 -5.52
N ILE A 98 23.15 24.50 -4.26
CA ILE A 98 23.62 25.51 -3.30
C ILE A 98 24.90 26.21 -3.80
N LEU A 99 25.80 25.49 -4.48
CA LEU A 99 27.07 26.03 -4.96
C LEU A 99 26.96 26.71 -6.31
N GLY A 100 26.11 26.23 -7.20
CA GLY A 100 26.05 26.68 -8.60
C GLY A 100 24.75 27.32 -9.01
N GLY A 101 23.68 27.17 -8.24
CA GLY A 101 22.35 27.66 -8.55
C GLY A 101 22.04 29.05 -8.02
N ASN A 102 20.84 29.52 -8.31
CA ASN A 102 20.25 30.75 -7.81
C ASN A 102 18.74 30.48 -7.56
N GLY A 103 18.12 31.25 -6.65
CA GLY A 103 16.69 31.12 -6.37
C GLY A 103 16.36 30.21 -5.21
N LEU A 104 15.26 29.46 -5.32
CA LEU A 104 14.72 28.63 -4.21
C LEU A 104 14.87 27.13 -4.52
N ILE A 105 15.42 26.39 -3.56
CA ILE A 105 15.42 24.93 -3.54
C ILE A 105 14.30 24.48 -2.58
N GLY A 106 13.30 23.80 -3.10
CA GLY A 106 12.28 23.10 -2.31
C GLY A 106 12.63 21.63 -2.17
N TYR A 107 12.87 21.19 -0.94
CA TYR A 107 13.15 19.81 -0.62
C TYR A 107 11.96 19.21 0.15
N TYR A 108 11.16 18.39 -0.52
CA TYR A 108 9.87 17.96 -0.05
C TYR A 108 9.83 16.50 0.38
N TRP A 109 9.21 16.28 1.55
CA TRP A 109 8.99 14.98 2.18
C TRP A 109 7.49 14.73 2.40
N PRO A 110 7.03 13.49 2.66
CA PRO A 110 5.61 13.21 2.91
C PRO A 110 5.03 14.08 4.03
N THR A 111 5.69 14.15 5.19
CA THR A 111 5.21 14.88 6.37
C THR A 111 6.29 15.80 6.93
N ASN A 112 5.89 16.84 7.68
CA ASN A 112 6.84 17.71 8.38
C ASN A 112 7.68 16.95 9.41
N ASP A 113 7.13 15.94 10.09
CA ASP A 113 7.86 15.12 11.05
C ASP A 113 8.99 14.33 10.35
N LYS A 114 8.72 13.74 9.18
CA LYS A 114 9.75 13.05 8.38
C LYS A 114 10.80 14.03 7.85
N ALA A 115 10.37 15.19 7.38
CA ALA A 115 11.29 16.25 6.94
C ALA A 115 12.22 16.68 8.08
N LYS A 116 11.67 16.94 9.27
CA LYS A 116 12.42 17.33 10.46
C LYS A 116 13.40 16.24 10.92
N ASP A 117 12.92 14.98 11.00
CA ASP A 117 13.78 13.84 11.36
C ASP A 117 14.95 13.68 10.38
N ARG A 118 14.68 13.84 9.09
CA ARG A 118 15.70 13.77 8.04
C ARG A 118 16.69 14.92 8.12
N TRP A 119 16.18 16.14 8.37
CA TRP A 119 17.02 17.33 8.55
C TRP A 119 18.03 17.14 9.70
N GLU A 120 17.53 16.82 10.88
CA GLU A 120 18.34 16.71 12.10
C GLU A 120 19.35 15.55 12.06
N LYS A 121 18.95 14.42 11.51
CA LYS A 121 19.81 13.22 11.47
C LYS A 121 20.84 13.27 10.36
N TRP A 122 20.51 13.86 9.21
CA TRP A 122 21.32 13.68 8.00
C TRP A 122 21.60 14.95 7.22
N THR A 123 20.59 15.69 6.76
CA THR A 123 20.76 16.76 5.76
C THR A 123 21.64 17.90 6.28
N GLU A 124 21.37 18.39 7.47
CA GLU A 124 22.18 19.45 8.09
C GLU A 124 23.64 19.00 8.29
N ARG A 125 23.85 17.77 8.76
CA ARG A 125 25.20 17.22 8.96
C ARG A 125 25.99 17.14 7.67
N ARG A 126 25.35 16.76 6.56
CA ARG A 126 25.97 16.67 5.22
C ARG A 126 26.30 18.03 4.65
N ILE A 127 25.40 19.01 4.83
CA ILE A 127 25.69 20.42 4.48
C ILE A 127 26.94 20.89 5.22
N ARG A 128 27.04 20.64 6.51
CA ARG A 128 28.21 21.01 7.34
C ARG A 128 29.46 20.21 6.98
N ALA A 129 29.32 18.95 6.55
CA ALA A 129 30.45 18.10 6.18
C ALA A 129 31.05 18.46 4.79
N CYS A 130 30.24 18.97 3.86
CA CYS A 130 30.71 19.42 2.56
C CYS A 130 31.53 20.72 2.72
N ARG A 131 32.85 20.65 2.50
CA ARG A 131 33.76 21.78 2.71
C ARG A 131 33.38 23.02 1.89
N ALA A 132 33.01 22.81 0.63
CA ALA A 132 32.65 23.90 -0.29
C ALA A 132 31.35 24.60 0.17
N VAL A 133 30.32 23.86 0.58
CA VAL A 133 29.07 24.43 1.06
C VAL A 133 29.25 25.08 2.42
N ARG A 134 30.03 24.46 3.31
CA ARG A 134 30.34 25.01 4.63
C ARG A 134 31.00 26.38 4.55
N ALA A 135 31.80 26.64 3.51
CA ALA A 135 32.47 27.93 3.32
C ALA A 135 31.51 29.09 3.10
N ILE A 136 30.29 28.81 2.66
CA ILE A 136 29.26 29.83 2.37
C ILE A 136 28.03 29.67 3.28
N LEU A 137 28.10 28.78 4.26
CA LEU A 137 27.01 28.54 5.24
C LEU A 137 26.91 29.77 6.16
N PRO A 138 25.71 30.39 6.31
CA PRO A 138 25.52 31.48 7.26
C PRO A 138 25.78 31.01 8.70
N ARG A 139 26.14 31.97 9.59
CA ARG A 139 26.38 31.67 11.00
C ARG A 139 25.11 31.22 11.70
N ASP A 140 24.04 31.94 11.42
CA ASP A 140 22.71 31.68 12.00
C ASP A 140 21.71 31.35 10.89
N TYR A 141 20.89 30.33 11.08
CA TYR A 141 19.81 29.94 10.17
C TYR A 141 18.70 29.21 10.93
N GLU A 142 17.52 29.24 10.35
CA GLU A 142 16.35 28.56 10.89
C GLU A 142 16.39 27.06 10.59
N ASN A 143 15.74 26.27 11.45
CA ASN A 143 15.59 24.83 11.23
C ASN A 143 14.84 24.59 9.91
N MET A 144 15.39 23.75 9.04
CA MET A 144 14.88 23.43 7.68
C MET A 144 14.82 24.60 6.69
N LEU A 145 15.40 25.78 7.04
CA LEU A 145 15.45 26.95 6.14
C LEU A 145 16.82 27.61 6.23
N ILE A 146 17.59 27.54 5.14
CA ILE A 146 18.90 28.19 5.07
C ILE A 146 18.95 29.17 3.89
N LYS A 147 19.29 30.42 4.18
CA LYS A 147 19.49 31.46 3.15
C LYS A 147 20.97 31.57 2.85
N PHE A 148 21.42 30.91 1.81
CA PHE A 148 22.77 31.09 1.24
C PHE A 148 22.87 32.38 0.40
N PRO A 149 24.05 32.82 0.00
CA PRO A 149 24.22 34.09 -0.76
C PRO A 149 23.40 34.18 -2.07
N ALA A 150 23.23 33.08 -2.80
CA ALA A 150 22.51 33.07 -4.09
C ALA A 150 21.26 32.17 -4.08
N VAL A 151 21.14 31.28 -3.08
CA VAL A 151 20.13 30.25 -3.04
C VAL A 151 19.51 30.18 -1.65
N THR A 152 18.22 29.95 -1.57
CA THR A 152 17.54 29.57 -0.33
C THR A 152 17.18 28.08 -0.38
N LEU A 153 17.57 27.32 0.62
CA LEU A 153 17.10 25.93 0.80
C LEU A 153 15.96 25.93 1.80
N ALA A 154 14.80 25.42 1.37
CA ALA A 154 13.64 25.17 2.23
C ALA A 154 13.25 23.68 2.19
N MET A 155 13.12 23.06 3.37
CA MET A 155 12.71 21.68 3.51
C MET A 155 11.36 21.62 4.23
N ALA A 156 10.40 20.85 3.70
CA ALA A 156 9.05 20.80 4.24
C ALA A 156 8.33 19.49 3.93
N GLY A 157 7.26 19.20 4.67
CA GLY A 157 6.33 18.10 4.40
C GLY A 157 5.14 18.54 3.56
N VAL A 158 4.77 17.76 2.55
CA VAL A 158 3.67 18.09 1.62
C VAL A 158 2.26 17.90 2.20
N PHE A 159 2.11 17.14 3.30
CA PHE A 159 0.81 16.99 3.96
C PHE A 159 0.28 18.30 4.57
N THR A 160 1.14 19.29 4.76
CA THR A 160 0.73 20.64 5.14
C THR A 160 0.47 21.43 3.87
N PRO A 161 -0.79 21.70 3.48
CA PRO A 161 -1.12 22.28 2.17
C PRO A 161 -0.41 23.59 1.88
N GLY A 162 -0.22 24.45 2.88
CA GLY A 162 0.45 25.74 2.77
C GLY A 162 1.91 25.66 2.34
N ASN A 163 2.57 24.52 2.52
CA ASN A 163 3.98 24.35 2.14
C ASN A 163 4.21 24.30 0.63
N LEU A 164 3.14 24.12 -0.16
CA LEU A 164 3.18 24.07 -1.62
C LEU A 164 2.38 25.22 -2.27
N ASP A 165 1.93 26.23 -1.55
CA ASP A 165 0.91 27.16 -2.09
C ASP A 165 1.45 28.51 -2.57
N SER A 166 2.62 28.99 -2.13
CA SER A 166 2.96 30.42 -2.30
C SER A 166 4.18 30.71 -3.17
N ASP A 167 5.19 29.85 -3.20
CA ASP A 167 6.48 30.22 -3.75
C ASP A 167 6.72 29.65 -5.15
N THR A 168 7.45 30.42 -5.99
CA THR A 168 8.07 29.89 -7.20
C THR A 168 9.37 29.20 -6.78
N VAL A 169 9.56 27.93 -7.19
CA VAL A 169 10.68 27.10 -6.78
C VAL A 169 11.50 26.71 -8.00
N ASP A 170 12.78 27.07 -8.02
CA ASP A 170 13.65 26.81 -9.15
C ASP A 170 14.12 25.36 -9.22
N TYR A 171 14.40 24.78 -8.05
CA TYR A 171 14.90 23.42 -7.88
C TYR A 171 13.99 22.66 -6.92
N VAL A 172 13.37 21.61 -7.40
CA VAL A 172 12.46 20.77 -6.60
C VAL A 172 13.05 19.37 -6.44
N LEU A 173 13.17 18.93 -5.20
CA LEU A 173 13.49 17.56 -4.83
C LEU A 173 12.32 16.96 -4.05
N CYS A 174 11.79 15.85 -4.54
CA CYS A 174 10.69 15.10 -3.94
C CYS A 174 11.17 13.72 -3.46
N GLU A 175 11.09 13.45 -2.17
CA GLU A 175 11.47 12.17 -1.58
C GLU A 175 10.25 11.39 -1.11
N GLU A 176 10.31 10.05 -1.26
CA GLU A 176 9.30 9.10 -0.82
C GLU A 176 7.88 9.43 -1.35
N VAL A 177 7.81 9.78 -2.64
CA VAL A 177 6.56 10.21 -3.30
C VAL A 177 5.48 9.12 -3.29
N HIS A 178 5.87 7.85 -3.17
CA HIS A 178 4.92 6.74 -3.01
C HIS A 178 4.02 6.88 -1.77
N GLU A 179 4.43 7.67 -0.77
CA GLU A 179 3.63 7.98 0.42
C GLU A 179 2.79 9.26 0.28
N TRP A 180 2.97 10.05 -0.80
CA TRP A 180 2.29 11.33 -0.94
C TRP A 180 0.81 11.16 -1.27
N ALA A 181 -0.04 12.04 -0.72
CA ALA A 181 -1.44 12.10 -1.11
C ALA A 181 -1.59 12.46 -2.59
N ALA A 182 -2.67 11.97 -3.20
CA ALA A 182 -2.97 12.23 -4.60
C ALA A 182 -3.01 13.74 -4.91
N GLY A 183 -2.43 14.13 -6.04
CA GLY A 183 -2.37 15.52 -6.50
C GLY A 183 -1.22 16.36 -5.91
N MET A 184 -0.51 15.90 -4.88
CA MET A 184 0.57 16.70 -4.28
C MET A 184 1.79 16.82 -5.20
N LEU A 185 2.09 15.79 -5.99
CA LEU A 185 3.17 15.86 -6.98
C LEU A 185 2.86 16.88 -8.08
N ALA A 186 1.62 16.95 -8.54
CA ALA A 186 1.17 17.95 -9.50
C ALA A 186 1.27 19.38 -8.92
N LYS A 187 0.92 19.57 -7.65
CA LYS A 187 1.10 20.86 -6.95
C LYS A 187 2.58 21.27 -6.91
N ALA A 188 3.47 20.36 -6.53
CA ALA A 188 4.91 20.62 -6.51
C ALA A 188 5.44 21.01 -7.90
N LYS A 189 5.04 20.32 -8.96
CA LYS A 189 5.36 20.69 -10.37
C LYS A 189 4.83 22.08 -10.72
N GLY A 190 3.62 22.42 -10.28
CA GLY A 190 3.01 23.72 -10.51
C GLY A 190 3.82 24.91 -9.98
N ARG A 191 4.72 24.68 -9.00
CA ARG A 191 5.62 25.72 -8.47
C ARG A 191 6.70 26.17 -9.46
N GLN A 192 6.95 25.40 -10.50
CA GLN A 192 7.98 25.68 -11.51
C GLN A 192 7.44 26.28 -12.81
N THR A 193 6.16 26.57 -12.91
CA THR A 193 5.52 27.04 -14.18
C THR A 193 6.13 28.32 -14.76
N LYS A 194 6.73 29.16 -13.92
CA LYS A 194 7.36 30.43 -14.33
C LYS A 194 8.89 30.39 -14.30
N VAL A 195 9.50 29.21 -14.17
CA VAL A 195 10.94 29.03 -14.09
C VAL A 195 11.48 28.68 -15.46
N ASP A 196 12.48 29.43 -15.94
CA ASP A 196 13.07 29.23 -17.28
C ASP A 196 13.84 27.90 -17.39
N PHE A 197 14.58 27.54 -16.34
CA PHE A 197 15.41 26.33 -16.29
C PHE A 197 15.07 25.47 -15.06
N PRO A 198 13.88 24.89 -15.02
CA PRO A 198 13.44 24.14 -13.84
C PRO A 198 14.20 22.83 -13.69
N LYS A 199 14.48 22.44 -12.44
CA LYS A 199 15.00 21.13 -12.09
C LYS A 199 14.01 20.43 -11.14
N PHE A 200 13.49 19.29 -11.57
CA PHE A 200 12.53 18.51 -10.81
C PHE A 200 13.04 17.09 -10.64
N ILE A 201 13.41 16.73 -9.42
CA ILE A 201 13.94 15.40 -9.09
C ILE A 201 12.97 14.66 -8.18
N VAL A 202 12.64 13.45 -8.54
CA VAL A 202 11.86 12.52 -7.74
C VAL A 202 12.74 11.33 -7.37
N VAL A 203 12.85 11.03 -6.07
CA VAL A 203 13.55 9.85 -5.57
C VAL A 203 12.58 9.09 -4.65
N SER A 204 12.21 7.88 -5.04
CA SER A 204 11.20 7.14 -4.28
C SER A 204 11.35 5.64 -4.44
N ASN A 205 10.77 4.88 -3.52
CA ASN A 205 10.44 3.48 -3.78
C ASN A 205 9.26 3.42 -4.76
N ALA A 206 9.04 2.27 -5.38
CA ALA A 206 7.86 2.08 -6.22
C ALA A 206 6.57 2.25 -5.38
N GLY A 207 5.57 2.84 -5.98
CA GLY A 207 4.25 3.03 -5.40
C GLY A 207 3.24 1.99 -5.87
N ILE A 208 2.04 2.47 -6.16
CA ILE A 208 0.93 1.68 -6.68
C ILE A 208 0.79 1.97 -8.17
N LYS A 209 0.50 0.95 -8.96
CA LYS A 209 0.21 1.09 -10.39
C LYS A 209 -0.95 2.09 -10.59
N GLY A 210 -0.75 3.06 -11.48
CA GLY A 210 -1.73 4.12 -11.73
C GLY A 210 -1.64 5.33 -10.79
N ASP A 211 -0.84 5.30 -9.72
CA ASP A 211 -0.64 6.47 -8.86
C ASP A 211 0.20 7.58 -9.54
N GLN A 212 0.29 8.73 -8.89
CA GLN A 212 1.03 9.89 -9.43
C GLN A 212 2.52 9.62 -9.67
N LEU A 213 3.16 8.74 -8.87
CA LEU A 213 4.55 8.35 -9.07
C LEU A 213 4.69 7.41 -10.28
N HIS A 214 3.76 6.47 -10.45
CA HIS A 214 3.74 5.58 -11.61
C HIS A 214 3.53 6.37 -12.91
N GLN A 215 2.62 7.34 -12.89
CA GLN A 215 2.41 8.23 -14.03
C GLN A 215 3.67 9.04 -14.36
N GLU A 216 4.32 9.63 -13.34
CA GLU A 216 5.57 10.37 -13.50
C GLU A 216 6.69 9.51 -14.08
N PHE A 217 6.85 8.28 -13.61
CA PHE A 217 7.83 7.33 -14.13
C PHE A 217 7.55 6.97 -15.59
N ASN A 218 6.26 6.73 -15.94
CA ASN A 218 5.86 6.33 -17.29
C ASN A 218 5.93 7.46 -18.31
N GLU A 219 5.79 8.73 -17.90
CA GLU A 219 6.01 9.90 -18.75
C GLU A 219 7.49 10.06 -19.16
N GLY A 220 8.41 9.53 -18.35
CA GLY A 220 9.84 9.57 -18.62
C GLY A 220 10.33 8.41 -19.50
N THR A 221 11.65 8.27 -19.59
CA THR A 221 12.34 7.32 -20.48
C THR A 221 12.25 5.87 -20.07
N GLN A 222 11.87 5.54 -18.83
CA GLN A 222 11.71 4.17 -18.28
C GLN A 222 12.96 3.28 -18.46
N GLN A 223 14.13 3.81 -18.13
CA GLN A 223 15.39 3.09 -18.29
C GLN A 223 15.65 2.18 -17.07
N HIS A 224 16.13 0.97 -17.35
CA HIS A 224 16.46 -0.03 -16.33
C HIS A 224 17.97 -0.19 -16.21
N PHE A 225 18.45 -0.38 -14.99
CA PHE A 225 19.86 -0.68 -14.78
C PHE A 225 20.18 -2.10 -15.25
N GLU A 226 21.16 -2.22 -16.13
CA GLU A 226 21.66 -3.45 -16.70
C GLU A 226 23.07 -3.76 -16.17
N VAL A 227 23.31 -5.01 -15.81
CA VAL A 227 24.64 -5.48 -15.45
C VAL A 227 25.29 -6.20 -16.62
N LYS A 228 26.61 -6.10 -16.74
CA LYS A 228 27.37 -6.82 -17.74
C LYS A 228 27.54 -8.28 -17.32
N CYS A 229 27.06 -9.20 -18.13
CA CYS A 229 27.18 -10.63 -17.86
C CYS A 229 28.63 -11.09 -17.95
N PRO A 230 29.21 -11.70 -16.91
CA PRO A 230 30.60 -12.23 -17.01
C PRO A 230 30.78 -13.37 -18.03
N GLY A 231 29.69 -14.08 -18.34
CA GLY A 231 29.77 -15.22 -19.27
C GLY A 231 29.72 -14.83 -20.74
N CYS A 232 28.82 -13.92 -21.13
CA CYS A 232 28.63 -13.57 -22.54
C CYS A 232 29.01 -12.11 -22.88
N GLY A 233 29.39 -11.29 -21.90
CA GLY A 233 29.75 -9.90 -22.07
C GLY A 233 28.59 -8.94 -22.43
N LYS A 234 27.36 -9.47 -22.59
CA LYS A 234 26.17 -8.64 -22.89
C LYS A 234 25.56 -8.06 -21.63
N PHE A 235 24.81 -6.96 -21.80
CA PHE A 235 24.09 -6.31 -20.71
C PHE A 235 22.72 -6.91 -20.53
N HIS A 236 22.31 -7.12 -19.26
CA HIS A 236 21.04 -7.70 -18.91
C HIS A 236 20.44 -7.03 -17.68
N ILE A 237 19.13 -6.79 -17.71
CA ILE A 237 18.35 -6.40 -16.54
C ILE A 237 18.28 -7.59 -15.59
N MET A 238 18.75 -7.44 -14.36
CA MET A 238 18.61 -8.48 -13.34
C MET A 238 17.23 -8.43 -12.71
N ARG A 239 16.62 -9.61 -12.52
CA ARG A 239 15.29 -9.79 -11.88
C ARG A 239 15.39 -10.79 -10.76
N THR A 240 14.68 -10.54 -9.66
CA THR A 240 14.68 -11.49 -8.53
C THR A 240 13.85 -12.74 -8.85
N ARG A 241 12.78 -12.58 -9.64
CA ARG A 241 11.87 -13.66 -9.99
C ARG A 241 12.51 -14.61 -11.03
N TRP A 242 12.50 -15.90 -10.75
CA TRP A 242 12.80 -16.95 -11.70
C TRP A 242 11.51 -17.60 -12.19
N GLU A 243 11.39 -17.82 -13.50
CA GLU A 243 10.28 -18.51 -14.14
C GLU A 243 10.81 -19.65 -15.01
N GLU A 244 10.43 -20.90 -14.67
CA GLU A 244 10.92 -22.09 -15.37
C GLU A 244 10.49 -22.12 -16.85
N ASN A 245 9.32 -21.57 -17.15
CA ASN A 245 8.80 -21.46 -18.52
C ASN A 245 9.45 -20.31 -19.32
N GLN A 246 10.18 -19.42 -18.69
CA GLN A 246 10.84 -18.26 -19.30
C GLN A 246 12.31 -18.12 -18.87
N PRO A 247 13.16 -19.14 -19.03
CA PRO A 247 14.56 -19.12 -18.56
C PRO A 247 15.39 -18.01 -19.24
N LYS A 248 14.97 -17.55 -20.42
CA LYS A 248 15.63 -16.45 -21.15
C LYS A 248 15.48 -15.08 -20.47
N LEU A 249 14.62 -14.94 -19.45
CA LEU A 249 14.54 -13.73 -18.67
C LEU A 249 15.61 -13.63 -17.58
N GLY A 250 16.22 -14.76 -17.22
CA GLY A 250 17.11 -14.86 -16.08
C GLY A 250 16.37 -14.78 -14.75
N GLY A 251 17.09 -14.93 -13.64
CA GLY A 251 16.51 -14.80 -12.31
C GLY A 251 17.32 -15.44 -11.21
N LEU A 252 16.94 -15.18 -9.98
CA LEU A 252 17.56 -15.73 -8.78
C LEU A 252 17.03 -17.16 -8.53
N ARG A 253 17.91 -18.15 -8.59
CA ARG A 253 17.60 -19.57 -8.39
C ARG A 253 18.17 -20.09 -7.08
N TYR A 254 17.45 -20.99 -6.45
CA TYR A 254 17.86 -21.72 -5.25
C TYR A 254 17.03 -23.00 -5.11
N ASP A 255 17.56 -24.00 -4.40
CA ASP A 255 16.86 -25.25 -4.15
C ASP A 255 15.87 -25.09 -3.00
N SER A 256 14.63 -24.74 -3.35
CA SER A 256 13.55 -24.58 -2.35
C SER A 256 13.10 -25.93 -1.80
N ASP A 257 13.00 -26.97 -2.62
CA ASP A 257 12.40 -28.24 -2.24
C ASP A 257 13.34 -29.06 -1.34
N GLY A 258 14.63 -29.12 -1.68
CA GLY A 258 15.63 -29.81 -0.87
C GLY A 258 15.95 -29.16 0.47
N CYS A 259 15.54 -27.89 0.64
CA CYS A 259 15.80 -27.11 1.86
C CYS A 259 14.55 -26.81 2.69
N LYS A 260 13.37 -27.22 2.24
CA LYS A 260 12.11 -27.03 2.96
C LYS A 260 11.97 -28.09 4.06
N ARG A 261 11.61 -27.64 5.27
CA ARG A 261 11.30 -28.50 6.41
C ARG A 261 9.83 -28.95 6.38
N ALA A 262 9.52 -29.97 7.17
CA ALA A 262 8.15 -30.53 7.27
C ALA A 262 7.11 -29.51 7.76
N ASP A 263 7.52 -28.53 8.57
CA ASP A 263 6.69 -27.42 9.07
C ASP A 263 6.52 -26.28 8.06
N GLY A 264 7.01 -26.44 6.84
CA GLY A 264 6.97 -25.42 5.79
C GLY A 264 8.00 -24.29 5.92
N THR A 265 8.86 -24.31 6.94
CA THR A 265 10.00 -23.40 7.08
C THR A 265 11.18 -23.87 6.21
N PHE A 266 12.19 -23.01 6.03
CA PHE A 266 13.39 -23.34 5.27
C PHE A 266 14.61 -23.51 6.16
N ASP A 267 15.45 -24.48 5.83
CA ASP A 267 16.81 -24.58 6.37
C ASP A 267 17.74 -23.67 5.56
N TYR A 268 17.93 -22.45 6.03
CA TYR A 268 18.75 -21.48 5.32
C TYR A 268 20.24 -21.84 5.26
N ASN A 269 20.75 -22.65 6.19
CA ASN A 269 22.14 -23.12 6.12
C ASN A 269 22.36 -24.05 4.92
N ARG A 270 21.37 -24.89 4.61
CA ARG A 270 21.37 -25.75 3.43
C ARG A 270 21.06 -24.96 2.15
N LEU A 271 20.26 -23.92 2.24
CA LEU A 271 19.82 -23.13 1.10
C LEU A 271 20.91 -22.18 0.58
N VAL A 272 21.70 -21.56 1.44
CA VAL A 272 22.75 -20.58 1.08
C VAL A 272 23.66 -21.08 -0.04
N PRO A 273 24.28 -22.28 0.02
CA PRO A 273 25.18 -22.73 -1.04
C PRO A 273 24.50 -23.00 -2.38
N THR A 274 23.16 -23.06 -2.42
CA THR A 274 22.39 -23.30 -3.65
C THR A 274 21.98 -22.00 -4.35
N ILE A 275 22.11 -20.84 -3.68
CA ILE A 275 21.72 -19.55 -4.24
C ILE A 275 22.64 -19.16 -5.38
N ARG A 276 22.08 -18.94 -6.54
CA ARG A 276 22.77 -18.51 -7.75
C ARG A 276 21.85 -17.66 -8.61
N TYR A 277 22.42 -16.79 -9.42
CA TYR A 277 21.70 -16.04 -10.43
C TYR A 277 21.96 -16.66 -11.81
N GLN A 278 20.90 -17.07 -12.48
CA GLN A 278 21.01 -17.51 -13.86
C GLN A 278 20.78 -16.33 -14.81
N MET A 279 21.79 -16.00 -15.59
CA MET A 279 21.69 -14.96 -16.61
C MET A 279 20.85 -15.43 -17.81
N PRO A 280 20.27 -14.54 -18.63
CA PRO A 280 19.50 -14.89 -19.82
C PRO A 280 20.27 -15.78 -20.82
N CYS A 281 21.60 -15.71 -20.84
CA CYS A 281 22.46 -16.54 -21.67
C CYS A 281 22.75 -17.94 -21.10
N GLY A 282 22.21 -18.25 -19.89
CA GLY A 282 22.47 -19.51 -19.20
C GLY A 282 23.69 -19.52 -18.26
N TYR A 283 24.50 -18.45 -18.24
CA TYR A 283 25.60 -18.34 -17.28
C TYR A 283 25.04 -18.25 -15.84
N GLU A 284 25.59 -19.09 -14.95
CA GLU A 284 25.23 -19.08 -13.53
C GLU A 284 26.29 -18.32 -12.71
N MET A 285 25.86 -17.23 -12.10
CA MET A 285 26.68 -16.43 -11.19
C MET A 285 26.37 -16.82 -9.75
N LYS A 286 27.41 -17.18 -9.00
CA LYS A 286 27.31 -17.44 -7.54
C LYS A 286 27.15 -16.13 -6.78
N ASP A 287 26.62 -16.18 -5.55
CA ASP A 287 26.53 -15.03 -4.65
C ASP A 287 27.94 -14.63 -4.11
N ASP A 288 28.78 -14.15 -5.03
CA ASP A 288 30.10 -13.62 -4.73
C ASP A 288 30.09 -12.10 -4.85
N VAL A 289 30.36 -11.40 -3.75
CA VAL A 289 30.31 -9.92 -3.68
C VAL A 289 31.28 -9.28 -4.66
N ARG A 290 32.45 -9.89 -4.93
CA ARG A 290 33.44 -9.32 -5.86
C ARG A 290 32.96 -9.41 -7.30
N LEU A 291 32.44 -10.57 -7.71
CA LEU A 291 31.86 -10.75 -9.05
C LEU A 291 30.65 -9.82 -9.27
N ARG A 292 29.79 -9.70 -8.26
CA ARG A 292 28.62 -8.82 -8.32
C ARG A 292 29.03 -7.36 -8.40
N ARG A 293 30.02 -6.93 -7.61
CA ARG A 293 30.57 -5.58 -7.65
C ARG A 293 31.17 -5.27 -9.02
N GLN A 294 31.94 -6.20 -9.59
CA GLN A 294 32.52 -6.03 -10.94
C GLN A 294 31.41 -5.92 -12.00
N ALA A 295 30.45 -6.85 -12.00
CA ALA A 295 29.33 -6.82 -12.95
C ALA A 295 28.50 -5.53 -12.86
N ALA A 296 28.29 -5.01 -11.65
CA ALA A 296 27.59 -3.75 -11.42
C ALA A 296 28.45 -2.53 -11.84
N ALA A 297 29.77 -2.55 -11.57
CA ALA A 297 30.67 -1.45 -11.95
C ALA A 297 30.76 -1.25 -13.46
N GLU A 298 30.65 -2.32 -14.23
CA GLU A 298 30.58 -2.29 -15.69
C GLU A 298 29.15 -2.10 -16.22
N GLY A 299 28.17 -1.95 -15.30
CA GLY A 299 26.75 -1.78 -15.64
C GLY A 299 26.44 -0.42 -16.28
N ARG A 300 25.27 -0.34 -16.88
CA ARG A 300 24.73 0.87 -17.51
C ARG A 300 23.22 0.91 -17.42
N TYR A 301 22.61 2.02 -17.78
CA TYR A 301 21.17 2.02 -18.03
C TYR A 301 20.87 1.57 -19.46
N SER A 302 19.71 0.95 -19.63
CA SER A 302 19.21 0.51 -20.94
C SER A 302 18.90 1.68 -21.84
N GLU A 303 18.74 1.45 -23.13
CA GLU A 303 18.04 2.38 -23.99
C GLU A 303 16.63 2.67 -23.45
N PRO A 304 16.05 3.84 -23.76
CA PRO A 304 14.71 4.19 -23.33
C PRO A 304 13.67 3.16 -23.78
N PHE A 305 12.92 2.58 -22.82
CA PHE A 305 11.76 1.76 -23.14
C PHE A 305 10.58 2.61 -23.65
N ASN A 306 10.39 3.79 -23.10
CA ASN A 306 9.47 4.78 -23.66
C ASN A 306 10.21 5.66 -24.67
N THR A 307 10.18 5.25 -25.93
CA THR A 307 10.82 5.98 -27.04
C THR A 307 10.11 7.28 -27.41
N GLY A 308 8.87 7.46 -26.94
CA GLY A 308 8.09 8.71 -27.14
C GLY A 308 8.30 9.74 -26.04
N ALA A 309 9.07 9.42 -24.99
CA ALA A 309 9.33 10.36 -23.91
C ALA A 309 10.16 11.57 -24.35
N LEU A 310 9.88 12.71 -23.72
CA LEU A 310 10.76 13.87 -23.86
C LEU A 310 12.15 13.54 -23.27
N LEU A 311 13.21 13.77 -24.01
CA LEU A 311 14.57 13.54 -23.53
C LEU A 311 14.96 14.43 -22.33
N ALA A 312 14.23 15.52 -22.12
CA ALA A 312 14.33 16.35 -20.93
C ALA A 312 13.70 15.72 -19.67
N HIS A 313 12.97 14.61 -19.80
CA HIS A 313 12.43 13.85 -18.69
C HIS A 313 13.02 12.43 -18.66
N ARG A 314 13.98 12.21 -17.80
CA ARG A 314 14.61 10.90 -17.59
C ARG A 314 13.95 10.16 -16.45
N SER A 315 13.62 8.88 -16.66
CA SER A 315 13.17 8.03 -15.57
C SER A 315 13.97 6.73 -15.51
N TYR A 316 14.36 6.37 -14.30
CA TYR A 316 15.29 5.28 -14.03
C TYR A 316 14.72 4.33 -12.99
N THR A 317 15.01 3.04 -13.13
CA THR A 317 14.71 2.04 -12.12
C THR A 317 15.85 1.05 -11.94
N LEU A 318 15.91 0.50 -10.73
CA LEU A 318 16.92 -0.44 -10.28
C LEU A 318 16.25 -1.52 -9.43
N GLN A 319 16.68 -2.76 -9.53
CA GLN A 319 16.27 -3.84 -8.63
C GLN A 319 17.37 -4.21 -7.63
N ALA A 320 17.00 -4.55 -6.38
CA ALA A 320 17.94 -4.87 -5.32
C ALA A 320 18.88 -6.03 -5.66
N VAL A 321 18.45 -6.96 -6.47
CA VAL A 321 19.27 -8.11 -6.90
C VAL A 321 20.53 -7.69 -7.69
N ALA A 322 20.48 -6.54 -8.37
CA ALA A 322 21.61 -5.96 -9.08
C ALA A 322 22.58 -5.21 -8.15
N CYS A 323 22.15 -4.84 -6.94
CA CYS A 323 22.96 -4.11 -5.97
C CYS A 323 23.90 -5.08 -5.26
N HIS A 324 25.21 -4.95 -5.46
CA HIS A 324 26.19 -5.82 -4.80
C HIS A 324 26.23 -5.65 -3.27
N THR A 325 25.68 -4.56 -2.74
CA THR A 325 25.55 -4.29 -1.30
C THR A 325 24.45 -5.10 -0.63
N MET A 326 23.50 -5.65 -1.38
CA MET A 326 22.42 -6.50 -0.88
C MET A 326 22.81 -7.98 -1.01
N ARG A 327 22.72 -8.74 0.07
CA ARG A 327 22.93 -10.19 -0.01
C ARG A 327 21.72 -10.85 -0.66
N TRP A 328 21.95 -11.78 -1.56
CA TRP A 328 20.85 -12.52 -2.16
C TRP A 328 20.09 -13.39 -1.17
N LEU A 329 20.77 -13.87 -0.13
CA LEU A 329 20.10 -14.57 0.97
C LEU A 329 19.00 -13.71 1.62
N ASP A 330 19.29 -12.43 1.88
CA ASP A 330 18.30 -11.53 2.51
C ASP A 330 17.08 -11.37 1.61
N LEU A 331 17.27 -11.19 0.30
CA LEU A 331 16.19 -11.13 -0.68
C LEU A 331 15.33 -12.39 -0.70
N VAL A 332 15.97 -13.58 -0.62
CA VAL A 332 15.28 -14.87 -0.57
C VAL A 332 14.49 -15.02 0.73
N GLN A 333 15.08 -14.64 1.86
CA GLN A 333 14.41 -14.71 3.17
C GLN A 333 13.18 -13.79 3.23
N GLU A 334 13.33 -12.53 2.83
CA GLU A 334 12.23 -11.57 2.77
C GLU A 334 11.12 -12.05 1.84
N LYS A 335 11.48 -12.58 0.67
CA LYS A 335 10.52 -13.19 -0.26
C LYS A 335 9.75 -14.35 0.36
N HIS A 336 10.42 -15.26 1.07
CA HIS A 336 9.78 -16.38 1.74
C HIS A 336 8.80 -15.92 2.83
N ILE A 337 9.19 -14.91 3.63
CA ILE A 337 8.32 -14.31 4.65
C ILE A 337 7.10 -13.69 3.97
N ALA A 338 7.31 -12.93 2.92
CA ALA A 338 6.25 -12.26 2.18
C ALA A 338 5.27 -13.26 1.53
N LEU A 339 5.78 -14.31 0.89
CA LEU A 339 4.94 -15.36 0.30
C LEU A 339 4.18 -16.19 1.35
N ARG A 340 4.77 -16.38 2.54
CA ARG A 340 4.07 -17.05 3.64
C ARG A 340 2.91 -16.21 4.15
N ALA A 341 3.12 -14.91 4.36
CA ALA A 341 2.07 -13.99 4.75
C ALA A 341 0.97 -13.90 3.67
N LEU A 342 1.35 -13.86 2.40
CA LEU A 342 0.42 -13.85 1.28
C LEU A 342 -0.48 -15.09 1.26
N LYS A 343 0.05 -16.28 1.59
CA LYS A 343 -0.76 -17.52 1.71
C LYS A 343 -1.82 -17.46 2.81
N THR A 344 -1.64 -16.61 3.81
CA THR A 344 -2.62 -16.37 4.89
C THR A 344 -3.50 -15.14 4.62
N GLY A 345 -3.50 -14.62 3.39
CA GLY A 345 -4.31 -13.46 2.99
C GLY A 345 -3.70 -12.09 3.37
N ASP A 346 -2.48 -12.05 3.88
CA ASP A 346 -1.78 -10.80 4.20
C ASP A 346 -0.77 -10.48 3.08
N ASP A 347 -1.13 -9.54 2.22
CA ASP A 347 -0.29 -9.12 1.09
C ASP A 347 0.66 -7.95 1.40
N ARG A 348 0.62 -7.39 2.63
CA ARG A 348 1.44 -6.23 3.02
C ARG A 348 2.93 -6.49 2.81
N ASN A 349 3.42 -7.64 3.30
CA ASN A 349 4.82 -8.01 3.15
C ASN A 349 5.19 -8.28 1.68
N TRP A 350 4.26 -8.84 0.90
CA TRP A 350 4.47 -9.08 -0.53
C TRP A 350 4.53 -7.76 -1.31
N ARG A 351 3.60 -6.86 -1.05
CA ARG A 351 3.61 -5.51 -1.61
C ARG A 351 4.91 -4.78 -1.26
N GLN A 352 5.28 -4.78 0.03
CA GLN A 352 6.51 -4.15 0.48
C GLN A 352 7.73 -4.75 -0.22
N TYR A 353 7.79 -6.08 -0.35
CA TYR A 353 8.87 -6.76 -1.06
C TYR A 353 8.96 -6.32 -2.53
N LEU A 354 7.85 -6.26 -3.25
CA LEU A 354 7.81 -5.80 -4.64
C LEU A 354 8.27 -4.35 -4.77
N GLN A 355 7.76 -3.47 -3.93
CA GLN A 355 8.06 -2.04 -3.97
C GLN A 355 9.49 -1.72 -3.54
N GLU A 356 9.95 -2.33 -2.45
CA GLU A 356 11.22 -2.00 -1.81
C GLU A 356 12.41 -2.82 -2.30
N ARG A 357 12.19 -4.00 -2.90
CA ARG A 357 13.27 -4.86 -3.39
C ARG A 357 13.27 -5.01 -4.91
N GLU A 358 12.12 -5.13 -5.52
CA GLU A 358 12.02 -5.30 -6.97
C GLU A 358 11.74 -3.98 -7.70
N SER A 359 11.46 -2.88 -6.99
CA SER A 359 11.06 -1.58 -7.55
C SER A 359 9.92 -1.70 -8.56
N ILE A 360 8.98 -2.59 -8.26
CA ILE A 360 7.79 -2.84 -9.08
C ILE A 360 6.62 -2.09 -8.48
N PHE A 361 5.89 -1.35 -9.31
CA PHE A 361 4.64 -0.73 -8.93
C PHE A 361 3.59 -1.80 -8.68
N TYR A 362 3.09 -1.84 -7.44
CA TYR A 362 2.14 -2.85 -7.02
C TYR A 362 0.80 -2.66 -7.75
N ASP A 363 0.30 -3.71 -8.38
CA ASP A 363 -1.00 -3.69 -9.05
C ASP A 363 -2.12 -3.86 -8.04
N ALA A 364 -2.76 -2.74 -7.68
CA ALA A 364 -3.87 -2.75 -6.74
C ALA A 364 -5.14 -3.33 -7.37
N ASP A 365 -5.24 -3.33 -8.69
CA ASP A 365 -6.43 -3.83 -9.41
C ASP A 365 -6.51 -5.36 -9.33
N GLU A 366 -5.38 -6.06 -9.25
CA GLU A 366 -5.37 -7.50 -8.97
C GLU A 366 -5.95 -7.83 -7.59
N HIS A 367 -6.10 -6.83 -6.70
CA HIS A 367 -6.44 -7.00 -5.29
C HIS A 367 -7.63 -6.14 -4.85
N ARG A 368 -8.45 -5.67 -5.78
CA ARG A 368 -9.73 -5.04 -5.44
C ARG A 368 -10.62 -6.06 -4.73
N PRO A 369 -11.13 -5.73 -3.52
CA PRO A 369 -11.79 -6.70 -2.64
C PRO A 369 -12.91 -7.47 -3.32
N PHE A 370 -13.67 -6.82 -4.16
CA PHE A 370 -14.91 -7.39 -4.69
C PHE A 370 -14.95 -7.47 -6.21
N GLN A 371 -13.93 -6.97 -6.90
CA GLN A 371 -13.88 -7.02 -8.36
C GLN A 371 -13.66 -8.47 -8.83
N GLY A 372 -14.66 -9.04 -9.48
CA GLY A 372 -14.68 -10.44 -9.91
C GLY A 372 -15.06 -11.45 -8.81
N ALA A 373 -15.36 -10.99 -7.57
CA ALA A 373 -15.97 -11.84 -6.54
C ALA A 373 -17.44 -12.13 -6.86
N VAL A 374 -18.09 -11.24 -7.61
CA VAL A 374 -19.47 -11.42 -8.07
C VAL A 374 -19.44 -11.94 -9.50
N VAL A 375 -19.70 -13.23 -9.66
CA VAL A 375 -19.85 -13.87 -10.97
C VAL A 375 -21.32 -14.14 -11.20
N LEU A 376 -21.92 -13.45 -12.16
CA LEU A 376 -23.29 -13.72 -12.56
C LEU A 376 -23.34 -15.07 -13.30
N THR A 377 -24.12 -16.00 -12.76
CA THR A 377 -24.23 -17.34 -13.33
C THR A 377 -25.60 -17.49 -14.00
N GLU A 378 -25.63 -17.59 -15.33
CA GLU A 378 -26.88 -17.75 -16.09
C GLU A 378 -27.67 -19.03 -15.75
N SER A 379 -26.99 -20.08 -15.30
CA SER A 379 -27.58 -21.40 -15.06
C SER A 379 -28.51 -21.48 -13.86
N VAL A 380 -28.57 -20.47 -12.98
CA VAL A 380 -29.32 -20.50 -11.71
C VAL A 380 -30.66 -19.75 -11.78
N ARG A 381 -31.05 -19.27 -12.96
CA ARG A 381 -32.26 -18.44 -13.17
C ARG A 381 -33.57 -19.04 -12.65
N THR A 382 -33.67 -20.35 -12.43
CA THR A 382 -34.93 -21.02 -12.20
C THR A 382 -35.11 -21.65 -10.82
N ASN A 383 -34.11 -21.70 -9.97
CA ASN A 383 -34.19 -22.46 -8.72
C ASN A 383 -33.89 -21.65 -7.47
N ARG A 384 -34.76 -20.69 -7.14
CA ARG A 384 -34.71 -19.92 -5.88
C ARG A 384 -35.16 -20.76 -4.66
N LYS A 385 -35.24 -22.07 -4.78
CA LYS A 385 -35.66 -22.98 -3.70
C LYS A 385 -34.54 -23.42 -2.75
N GLY A 386 -33.38 -22.78 -2.83
CA GLY A 386 -32.19 -23.24 -2.13
C GLY A 386 -31.43 -24.31 -2.93
N LEU A 387 -30.19 -24.54 -2.55
CA LEU A 387 -29.37 -25.59 -3.16
C LEU A 387 -29.66 -26.93 -2.48
N ASP A 388 -29.57 -28.04 -3.21
CA ASP A 388 -29.87 -29.38 -2.68
C ASP A 388 -29.09 -29.78 -1.41
N LYS A 389 -28.01 -29.05 -1.08
CA LYS A 389 -27.16 -29.25 0.10
C LYS A 389 -27.20 -28.05 1.05
N GLU A 390 -28.23 -27.24 1.01
CA GLU A 390 -28.41 -26.12 1.92
C GLU A 390 -28.38 -26.56 3.37
N VAL A 391 -27.56 -25.91 4.18
CA VAL A 391 -27.47 -26.14 5.63
C VAL A 391 -28.24 -25.06 6.39
N VAL A 392 -28.17 -23.82 5.90
CA VAL A 392 -28.81 -22.66 6.53
C VAL A 392 -29.08 -21.55 5.51
N ARG A 393 -30.13 -20.75 5.74
CA ARG A 393 -30.36 -19.48 5.07
C ARG A 393 -29.96 -18.34 5.98
N LEU A 394 -29.02 -17.55 5.50
CA LEU A 394 -28.54 -16.37 6.20
C LEU A 394 -29.12 -15.11 5.55
N PHE A 395 -29.42 -14.11 6.36
CA PHE A 395 -29.89 -12.82 5.89
C PHE A 395 -29.22 -11.66 6.60
N ALA A 396 -29.22 -10.52 5.95
CA ALA A 396 -28.79 -9.27 6.56
C ALA A 396 -29.52 -8.08 5.96
N PHE A 397 -29.84 -7.09 6.80
CA PHE A 397 -30.47 -5.85 6.38
C PHE A 397 -29.73 -4.65 6.97
N ASP A 398 -29.53 -3.63 6.12
CA ASP A 398 -28.91 -2.35 6.47
C ASP A 398 -29.97 -1.24 6.44
N TRP A 399 -30.23 -0.65 7.62
CA TRP A 399 -31.22 0.42 7.79
C TRP A 399 -30.68 1.75 7.28
N GLN A 400 -31.51 2.46 6.50
CA GLN A 400 -31.18 3.78 5.97
C GLN A 400 -32.18 4.83 6.40
N GLN A 401 -31.65 5.98 6.83
CA GLN A 401 -32.44 7.16 7.14
C GLN A 401 -32.84 7.86 5.86
N GLY A 402 -34.15 7.94 5.60
CA GLY A 402 -34.67 8.75 4.49
C GLY A 402 -34.46 10.26 4.74
N PHE A 403 -34.29 11.00 3.66
CA PHE A 403 -34.17 12.45 3.71
C PHE A 403 -35.57 13.07 3.56
N LYS A 404 -36.17 13.51 4.67
CA LYS A 404 -37.55 14.09 4.69
C LYS A 404 -37.71 15.25 3.71
N HIS A 405 -36.67 16.05 3.50
CA HIS A 405 -36.73 17.20 2.57
C HIS A 405 -36.71 16.77 1.08
N LEU A 406 -36.37 15.50 0.78
CA LEU A 406 -36.42 14.91 -0.56
C LEU A 406 -37.60 13.95 -0.72
N GLY A 407 -38.51 13.86 0.27
CA GLY A 407 -39.65 12.94 0.24
C GLY A 407 -39.24 11.45 0.39
N GLN A 408 -37.98 11.18 0.75
CA GLN A 408 -37.51 9.81 0.96
C GLN A 408 -37.87 9.33 2.36
N LEU A 409 -38.57 8.21 2.44
CA LEU A 409 -38.88 7.52 3.69
C LEU A 409 -37.68 6.68 4.17
N THR A 410 -37.67 6.30 5.43
CA THR A 410 -36.76 5.30 5.97
C THR A 410 -36.99 3.96 5.24
N HIS A 411 -35.92 3.23 5.00
CA HIS A 411 -36.00 1.95 4.31
C HIS A 411 -34.83 1.03 4.71
N TYR A 412 -34.91 -0.23 4.27
CA TYR A 412 -33.85 -1.21 4.49
C TYR A 412 -33.37 -1.75 3.14
N TRP A 413 -32.07 -1.92 3.00
CA TRP A 413 -31.48 -2.76 1.98
C TRP A 413 -31.15 -4.12 2.56
N GLY A 414 -31.42 -5.21 1.84
CA GLY A 414 -31.22 -6.55 2.39
C GLY A 414 -30.69 -7.55 1.37
N VAL A 415 -30.06 -8.59 1.89
CA VAL A 415 -29.58 -9.77 1.15
C VAL A 415 -29.99 -11.03 1.90
N ILE A 416 -30.41 -12.05 1.18
CA ILE A 416 -30.66 -13.40 1.68
C ILE A 416 -29.82 -14.39 0.89
N GLU A 417 -29.06 -15.22 1.56
CA GLU A 417 -28.23 -16.26 0.95
C GLU A 417 -28.62 -17.67 1.47
N SER A 418 -28.71 -18.62 0.56
CA SER A 418 -28.71 -20.06 0.86
C SER A 418 -27.27 -20.53 0.99
N VAL A 419 -26.89 -21.12 2.11
CA VAL A 419 -25.48 -21.46 2.44
C VAL A 419 -25.34 -22.97 2.61
N MET A 420 -24.30 -23.53 2.00
CA MET A 420 -23.94 -24.93 2.06
C MET A 420 -22.87 -25.19 3.13
N GLY A 421 -22.71 -26.45 3.51
CA GLY A 421 -21.75 -26.85 4.56
C GLY A 421 -20.27 -26.59 4.25
N ASP A 422 -19.94 -26.31 2.99
CA ASP A 422 -18.61 -25.86 2.53
C ASP A 422 -18.47 -24.34 2.47
N CYS A 423 -19.41 -23.60 3.02
CA CYS A 423 -19.55 -22.14 2.96
C CYS A 423 -19.87 -21.56 1.59
N SER A 424 -19.99 -22.36 0.54
CA SER A 424 -20.53 -21.89 -0.72
C SER A 424 -21.95 -21.39 -0.53
N SER A 425 -22.35 -20.39 -1.27
CA SER A 425 -23.68 -19.81 -1.11
C SER A 425 -24.27 -19.35 -2.43
N GLN A 426 -25.60 -19.21 -2.43
CA GLN A 426 -26.36 -18.60 -3.52
C GLN A 426 -27.18 -17.45 -2.97
N VAL A 427 -27.09 -16.30 -3.63
CA VAL A 427 -27.97 -15.16 -3.33
C VAL A 427 -29.39 -15.50 -3.78
N MET A 428 -30.30 -15.58 -2.82
CA MET A 428 -31.71 -15.89 -3.06
C MET A 428 -32.52 -14.64 -3.35
N TRP A 429 -32.15 -13.54 -2.68
CA TRP A 429 -32.80 -12.27 -2.81
C TRP A 429 -31.84 -11.15 -2.42
N ALA A 430 -31.91 -10.04 -3.14
CA ALA A 430 -31.28 -8.78 -2.76
C ALA A 430 -32.16 -7.62 -3.21
N GLY A 431 -32.36 -6.62 -2.38
CA GLY A 431 -33.24 -5.52 -2.72
C GLY A 431 -33.50 -4.55 -1.57
N LYS A 432 -34.48 -3.69 -1.81
CA LYS A 432 -34.93 -2.64 -0.89
C LYS A 432 -36.32 -3.00 -0.38
N VAL A 433 -36.55 -2.77 0.91
CA VAL A 433 -37.87 -2.83 1.56
C VAL A 433 -38.13 -1.52 2.32
N GLU A 434 -39.39 -1.12 2.39
CA GLU A 434 -39.77 0.22 2.88
C GLU A 434 -39.93 0.26 4.42
N ASP A 435 -40.29 -0.87 5.03
CA ASP A 435 -40.50 -0.96 6.48
C ASP A 435 -40.25 -2.37 7.05
N GLU A 436 -40.40 -2.50 8.38
CA GLU A 436 -40.17 -3.75 9.11
C GLU A 436 -41.20 -4.85 8.75
N MET A 437 -42.43 -4.47 8.37
CA MET A 437 -43.46 -5.45 7.98
C MET A 437 -43.11 -6.09 6.65
N GLU A 438 -42.69 -5.28 5.68
CA GLU A 438 -42.21 -5.78 4.40
C GLU A 438 -40.95 -6.62 4.55
N LEU A 439 -40.02 -6.22 5.44
CA LEU A 439 -38.84 -7.01 5.80
C LEU A 439 -39.25 -8.41 6.31
N LEU A 440 -40.18 -8.50 7.25
CA LEU A 440 -40.67 -9.78 7.78
C LEU A 440 -41.39 -10.59 6.71
N MET A 441 -42.14 -9.95 5.77
CA MET A 441 -42.76 -10.64 4.66
C MET A 441 -41.73 -11.25 3.71
N VAL A 442 -40.69 -10.49 3.36
CA VAL A 442 -39.60 -10.99 2.51
C VAL A 442 -38.88 -12.18 3.16
N LEU A 443 -38.60 -12.13 4.46
CA LEU A 443 -38.02 -13.25 5.19
C LEU A 443 -38.92 -14.50 5.12
N ARG A 444 -40.22 -14.34 5.39
CA ARG A 444 -41.19 -15.42 5.33
C ARG A 444 -41.31 -16.02 3.93
N ASP A 445 -41.36 -15.17 2.90
CA ASP A 445 -41.49 -15.64 1.50
C ASP A 445 -40.27 -16.45 1.04
N HIS A 446 -39.10 -16.24 1.72
CA HIS A 446 -37.88 -17.00 1.48
C HIS A 446 -37.68 -18.13 2.51
N GLY A 447 -38.73 -18.50 3.25
CA GLY A 447 -38.71 -19.65 4.18
C GLY A 447 -37.91 -19.40 5.48
N ILE A 448 -37.61 -18.15 5.79
CA ILE A 448 -37.03 -17.75 7.06
C ILE A 448 -38.20 -17.35 7.97
N THR A 449 -38.70 -18.29 8.73
CA THR A 449 -39.85 -18.05 9.59
C THR A 449 -39.58 -18.58 10.99
N ASP A 450 -40.21 -17.95 11.97
CA ASP A 450 -40.37 -18.49 13.30
C ASP A 450 -41.56 -19.46 13.28
N ALA A 451 -41.34 -20.68 12.79
CA ALA A 451 -42.38 -21.72 12.75
C ALA A 451 -42.78 -22.26 14.12
N ASP A 452 -41.89 -22.14 15.12
CA ASP A 452 -42.03 -22.75 16.44
C ASP A 452 -42.07 -21.76 17.61
N GLY A 453 -42.20 -20.44 17.38
CA GLY A 453 -42.19 -19.41 18.41
C GLY A 453 -40.80 -19.06 18.96
N GLY A 454 -39.75 -19.50 18.26
CA GLY A 454 -38.34 -19.24 18.59
C GLY A 454 -37.72 -18.13 17.86
N GLY A 455 -37.08 -17.32 17.71
CA GLY A 455 -36.61 -16.16 16.97
C GLY A 455 -35.88 -16.50 15.65
N MET A 456 -35.74 -15.50 14.80
CA MET A 456 -35.04 -15.60 13.51
C MET A 456 -33.55 -15.35 13.71
N PHE A 457 -32.82 -16.38 14.16
CA PHE A 457 -31.41 -16.23 14.57
C PHE A 457 -30.39 -16.25 13.44
N ASP A 458 -30.80 -16.58 12.23
CA ASP A 458 -29.89 -16.82 11.13
C ASP A 458 -29.49 -15.53 10.36
N GLY A 459 -29.61 -14.38 10.98
CA GLY A 459 -29.26 -13.13 10.30
C GLY A 459 -29.17 -11.91 11.21
N PHE A 460 -28.94 -10.76 10.57
CA PHE A 460 -28.69 -9.50 11.22
C PHE A 460 -29.47 -8.34 10.63
N VAL A 461 -29.81 -7.38 11.50
CA VAL A 461 -30.22 -6.01 11.09
C VAL A 461 -29.24 -5.01 11.68
N ASP A 462 -28.75 -4.07 10.84
CA ASP A 462 -27.81 -3.04 11.27
C ASP A 462 -28.53 -1.94 12.09
N ALA A 463 -28.12 -1.81 13.35
CA ALA A 463 -28.65 -0.83 14.31
C ALA A 463 -27.69 0.37 14.53
N SER A 464 -26.69 0.58 13.68
CA SER A 464 -25.64 1.59 13.91
C SER A 464 -26.17 3.04 13.97
N LYS A 465 -27.20 3.36 13.20
CA LYS A 465 -27.71 4.74 13.09
C LYS A 465 -28.99 5.05 13.90
N ASN A 466 -29.82 4.07 14.16
CA ASN A 466 -31.08 4.25 14.90
C ASN A 466 -31.24 3.13 15.94
N ALA A 467 -30.23 3.00 16.80
CA ALA A 467 -30.09 1.89 17.72
C ALA A 467 -31.35 1.60 18.55
N LYS A 468 -32.00 2.64 19.12
CA LYS A 468 -33.16 2.45 19.97
C LYS A 468 -34.32 1.76 19.24
N HIS A 469 -34.63 2.22 18.04
CA HIS A 469 -35.76 1.71 17.24
C HIS A 469 -35.44 0.29 16.71
N ILE A 470 -34.31 0.14 16.06
CA ILE A 470 -33.90 -1.12 15.43
C ILE A 470 -33.69 -2.23 16.46
N LEU A 471 -32.99 -1.94 17.57
CA LEU A 471 -32.79 -2.92 18.62
C LEU A 471 -34.12 -3.36 19.26
N SER A 472 -35.10 -2.44 19.41
CA SER A 472 -36.44 -2.78 19.88
C SER A 472 -37.18 -3.69 18.88
N PHE A 473 -37.04 -3.41 17.58
CA PHE A 473 -37.60 -4.27 16.53
C PHE A 473 -36.93 -5.64 16.54
N CYS A 474 -35.59 -5.70 16.50
CA CYS A 474 -34.84 -6.96 16.51
C CYS A 474 -35.20 -7.84 17.71
N TYR A 475 -35.28 -7.27 18.91
CA TYR A 475 -35.64 -8.02 20.10
C TYR A 475 -37.06 -8.63 20.02
N ARG A 476 -38.03 -7.86 19.55
CA ARG A 476 -39.43 -8.33 19.40
C ARG A 476 -39.59 -9.35 18.30
N ALA A 477 -38.82 -9.22 17.23
CA ALA A 477 -38.85 -10.14 16.10
C ALA A 477 -37.94 -11.36 16.30
N GLY A 478 -37.16 -11.43 17.40
CA GLY A 478 -36.20 -12.48 17.63
C GLY A 478 -35.01 -12.49 16.67
N ILE A 479 -34.67 -11.32 16.10
CA ILE A 479 -33.58 -11.15 15.11
C ILE A 479 -32.34 -10.61 15.80
N ASN A 480 -31.16 -11.07 15.42
CA ASN A 480 -29.91 -10.52 15.89
C ASN A 480 -29.63 -9.15 15.31
N ALA A 481 -28.87 -8.32 16.01
CA ALA A 481 -28.48 -7.01 15.54
C ALA A 481 -26.98 -6.88 15.38
N VAL A 482 -26.55 -6.05 14.42
CA VAL A 482 -25.15 -5.60 14.31
C VAL A 482 -25.05 -4.11 14.57
N MET A 483 -23.93 -3.68 15.16
CA MET A 483 -23.64 -2.27 15.40
C MET A 483 -22.18 -1.97 15.10
N GLY A 484 -21.94 -0.97 14.25
CA GLY A 484 -20.60 -0.49 13.96
C GLY A 484 -19.98 0.22 15.17
N ASN A 485 -18.74 -0.11 15.48
CA ASN A 485 -17.94 0.59 16.48
C ASN A 485 -17.06 1.63 15.78
N ALA A 486 -17.52 2.88 15.77
CA ALA A 486 -16.82 3.99 15.11
C ALA A 486 -15.41 4.27 15.67
N SER A 487 -15.15 3.91 16.92
CA SER A 487 -13.85 4.16 17.57
C SER A 487 -12.84 3.03 17.41
N GLY A 488 -13.28 1.85 16.93
CA GLY A 488 -12.46 0.62 16.93
C GLY A 488 -11.98 0.19 18.32
N LYS A 489 -12.26 0.97 19.35
CA LYS A 489 -11.93 0.69 20.74
C LYS A 489 -12.98 -0.24 21.35
N GLY A 490 -12.54 -1.24 22.08
CA GLY A 490 -13.45 -2.16 22.80
C GLY A 490 -13.81 -3.41 22.01
N LEU A 491 -13.15 -3.67 20.91
CA LEU A 491 -13.11 -5.00 20.31
C LEU A 491 -12.18 -5.88 21.14
N TRP A 492 -12.41 -7.17 21.08
CA TRP A 492 -11.68 -8.14 21.88
C TRP A 492 -10.23 -8.27 21.43
N LYS A 493 -9.28 -8.26 22.38
CA LYS A 493 -7.87 -8.54 22.12
C LYS A 493 -7.52 -9.91 22.64
N TRP A 494 -7.03 -10.78 21.77
CA TRP A 494 -6.59 -12.11 22.14
C TRP A 494 -5.28 -12.07 22.93
N PRO A 495 -4.97 -13.11 23.75
CA PRO A 495 -3.73 -13.20 24.50
C PRO A 495 -2.46 -13.14 23.63
N ASP A 496 -2.52 -13.56 22.36
CA ASP A 496 -1.44 -13.47 21.38
C ASP A 496 -1.22 -12.04 20.83
N GLY A 497 -2.03 -11.09 21.30
CA GLY A 497 -1.97 -9.69 20.86
C GLY A 497 -2.79 -9.37 19.61
N SER A 498 -3.39 -10.35 18.94
CA SER A 498 -4.26 -10.12 17.78
C SER A 498 -5.62 -9.54 18.22
N TRP A 499 -6.26 -8.77 17.32
CA TRP A 499 -7.57 -8.18 17.56
C TRP A 499 -8.65 -8.96 16.85
N GLN A 500 -9.72 -9.28 17.57
CA GLN A 500 -10.94 -9.75 16.96
C GLN A 500 -11.74 -8.58 16.43
N TYR A 501 -12.27 -8.69 15.21
CA TYR A 501 -12.98 -7.60 14.54
C TYR A 501 -14.46 -7.49 14.93
N TYR A 502 -14.95 -8.37 15.81
CA TYR A 502 -16.31 -8.36 16.36
C TYR A 502 -16.32 -8.72 17.84
N SER A 503 -17.39 -8.36 18.53
CA SER A 503 -17.62 -8.68 19.94
C SER A 503 -19.12 -8.94 20.18
N PRO A 504 -19.54 -10.16 20.54
CA PRO A 504 -20.92 -10.45 20.85
C PRO A 504 -21.34 -9.86 22.21
N LYS A 505 -22.58 -9.41 22.28
CA LYS A 505 -23.19 -8.86 23.51
C LYS A 505 -24.61 -9.33 23.65
N LYS A 506 -25.06 -9.63 24.88
CA LYS A 506 -26.46 -9.97 25.14
C LYS A 506 -27.32 -8.72 25.21
N PHE A 507 -28.57 -8.84 24.77
CA PHE A 507 -29.59 -7.86 25.10
C PHE A 507 -29.90 -7.96 26.60
N ILE A 508 -29.77 -6.85 27.33
CA ILE A 508 -30.30 -6.74 28.69
C ILE A 508 -31.40 -5.69 28.64
N TYR A 509 -32.64 -6.14 28.56
CA TYR A 509 -33.80 -5.27 28.70
C TYR A 509 -34.19 -5.20 30.18
N LYS A 510 -34.03 -4.02 30.80
CA LYS A 510 -34.60 -3.77 32.11
C LYS A 510 -35.98 -3.08 32.02
N GLU A 511 -36.26 -2.31 30.98
CA GLU A 511 -37.55 -1.65 30.75
C GLU A 511 -37.66 -1.25 29.26
N LEU A 512 -38.89 -1.27 28.72
CA LEU A 512 -39.21 -0.98 27.30
C LEU A 512 -38.77 0.42 26.79
N ASN A 513 -38.34 1.31 27.67
CA ASN A 513 -37.96 2.70 27.35
C ASN A 513 -36.47 3.02 27.58
N MET A 514 -35.64 2.07 28.02
CA MET A 514 -34.20 2.30 28.22
C MET A 514 -33.38 1.70 27.10
N PRO A 515 -32.23 2.30 26.72
CA PRO A 515 -31.30 1.67 25.80
C PRO A 515 -30.79 0.36 26.43
N PRO A 516 -30.63 -0.72 25.62
CA PRO A 516 -30.20 -2.01 26.12
C PRO A 516 -28.82 -1.90 26.76
N LYS A 517 -28.65 -2.52 27.94
CA LYS A 517 -27.33 -2.74 28.54
C LYS A 517 -26.76 -4.04 28.01
N TYR A 518 -25.46 -4.09 27.87
CA TYR A 518 -24.75 -5.21 27.26
C TYR A 518 -23.95 -5.98 28.28
N ASP A 519 -23.95 -7.31 28.14
CA ASP A 519 -23.07 -8.21 28.88
C ASP A 519 -22.27 -9.07 27.89
N LEU A 520 -21.00 -9.30 28.20
CA LEU A 520 -20.08 -10.11 27.35
C LEU A 520 -20.08 -11.54 27.88
N ARG A 521 -20.55 -12.50 27.07
CA ARG A 521 -20.34 -13.92 27.36
C ARG A 521 -19.89 -14.63 26.08
N LEU A 522 -18.65 -15.13 26.13
CA LEU A 522 -18.10 -16.01 25.13
C LEU A 522 -17.96 -17.41 25.73
N THR A 523 -18.21 -18.45 24.95
CA THR A 523 -17.85 -19.80 25.36
C THR A 523 -16.33 -19.94 25.43
N ARG A 524 -15.83 -21.00 26.11
CA ARG A 524 -14.39 -21.31 26.16
C ARG A 524 -13.75 -21.47 24.78
N GLU A 525 -14.53 -21.71 23.74
CA GLU A 525 -14.10 -21.91 22.36
C GLU A 525 -14.23 -20.64 21.52
N GLY A 526 -14.68 -19.51 22.10
CA GLY A 526 -14.83 -18.23 21.40
C GLY A 526 -16.13 -18.06 20.61
N TYR A 527 -17.09 -18.98 20.75
CA TYR A 527 -18.41 -18.91 20.13
C TYR A 527 -19.43 -18.21 21.05
N VAL A 528 -20.47 -17.66 20.45
CA VAL A 528 -21.63 -17.14 21.20
C VAL A 528 -22.39 -18.31 21.77
N GLU A 529 -22.65 -18.31 23.07
CA GLU A 529 -23.50 -19.32 23.71
C GLU A 529 -24.90 -19.23 23.10
N ASP A 530 -25.41 -20.34 22.57
CA ASP A 530 -26.76 -20.41 22.06
C ASP A 530 -27.71 -20.40 23.29
N SER A 531 -28.26 -19.24 23.57
CA SER A 531 -29.18 -19.03 24.69
C SER A 531 -30.63 -19.01 24.24
N GLY A 532 -30.91 -19.23 22.95
CA GLY A 532 -32.25 -19.06 22.37
C GLY A 532 -32.77 -17.64 22.38
N GLU A 533 -31.93 -16.66 22.71
CA GLU A 533 -32.29 -15.24 22.73
C GLU A 533 -31.46 -14.48 21.69
N PRO A 534 -32.02 -13.41 21.02
CA PRO A 534 -31.28 -12.60 20.09
C PRO A 534 -30.11 -11.89 20.78
N PHE A 535 -29.07 -11.65 20.05
CA PHE A 535 -27.86 -10.98 20.54
C PHE A 535 -27.44 -9.81 19.64
N ILE A 536 -26.52 -9.00 20.15
CA ILE A 536 -25.93 -7.88 19.41
C ILE A 536 -24.48 -8.17 19.14
N ILE A 537 -24.04 -7.97 17.89
CA ILE A 537 -22.64 -7.99 17.52
C ILE A 537 -22.12 -6.57 17.31
N MET A 538 -21.14 -6.18 18.10
CA MET A 538 -20.35 -4.99 17.83
C MET A 538 -19.24 -5.35 16.85
N TYR A 539 -19.07 -4.57 15.76
CA TYR A 539 -18.08 -4.88 14.74
C TYR A 539 -17.22 -3.67 14.36
N SER A 540 -16.03 -3.95 13.80
CA SER A 540 -15.21 -2.97 13.11
C SER A 540 -15.50 -3.01 11.61
N LYS A 541 -15.86 -1.88 11.01
CA LYS A 541 -16.15 -1.80 9.55
C LYS A 541 -14.95 -2.31 8.73
N ALA A 542 -13.74 -1.88 9.06
CA ALA A 542 -12.53 -2.36 8.41
C ALA A 542 -12.32 -3.87 8.61
N GLY A 543 -12.65 -4.39 9.79
CA GLY A 543 -12.53 -5.81 10.09
C GLY A 543 -13.49 -6.69 9.30
N ILE A 544 -14.77 -6.30 9.17
CA ILE A 544 -15.74 -7.07 8.36
C ILE A 544 -15.42 -6.98 6.87
N LEU A 545 -14.99 -5.82 6.36
CA LEU A 545 -14.52 -5.68 4.98
C LEU A 545 -13.33 -6.60 4.70
N LYS A 546 -12.37 -6.65 5.63
CA LYS A 546 -11.21 -7.53 5.53
C LYS A 546 -11.59 -9.01 5.52
N ASN A 547 -12.57 -9.41 6.34
CA ASN A 547 -13.07 -10.79 6.37
C ASN A 547 -13.75 -11.18 5.05
N SER A 548 -14.65 -10.34 4.53
CA SER A 548 -15.33 -10.59 3.26
C SER A 548 -14.35 -10.58 2.09
N PHE A 549 -13.36 -9.70 2.12
CA PHE A 549 -12.26 -9.68 1.15
C PHE A 549 -11.46 -11.00 1.18
N PHE A 550 -11.11 -11.47 2.37
CA PHE A 550 -10.39 -12.74 2.54
C PHE A 550 -11.18 -13.91 1.91
N ILE A 551 -12.49 -13.99 2.16
CA ILE A 551 -13.36 -15.02 1.59
C ILE A 551 -13.38 -14.92 0.06
N SER A 552 -13.47 -13.72 -0.48
CA SER A 552 -13.51 -13.46 -1.93
C SER A 552 -12.18 -13.74 -2.63
N GLU A 553 -11.05 -13.36 -2.01
CA GLU A 553 -9.71 -13.64 -2.57
C GLU A 553 -9.28 -15.08 -2.45
N PHE A 554 -9.77 -15.77 -1.44
CA PHE A 554 -9.48 -17.17 -1.24
C PHE A 554 -9.84 -17.99 -2.49
N LYS A 555 -11.00 -17.72 -3.07
CA LYS A 555 -11.42 -18.27 -4.36
C LYS A 555 -10.39 -17.97 -5.46
N ARG A 556 -9.98 -16.70 -5.60
CA ARG A 556 -9.05 -16.25 -6.65
C ARG A 556 -7.68 -16.92 -6.54
N ASN A 557 -7.11 -16.97 -5.34
CA ASN A 557 -5.79 -17.52 -5.10
C ASN A 557 -5.72 -19.02 -5.34
N ILE A 558 -6.76 -19.77 -4.99
CA ILE A 558 -6.81 -21.22 -5.26
C ILE A 558 -6.93 -21.46 -6.77
N LEU A 559 -7.78 -20.75 -7.46
CA LEU A 559 -7.94 -20.90 -8.92
C LEU A 559 -6.67 -20.54 -9.70
N SER A 560 -5.89 -19.56 -9.21
CA SER A 560 -4.64 -19.15 -9.87
C SER A 560 -3.46 -20.08 -9.60
N ASN A 561 -3.43 -20.74 -8.44
CA ASN A 561 -2.29 -21.56 -8.00
C ASN A 561 -2.46 -23.08 -8.21
N LYS A 562 -3.66 -23.55 -8.51
CA LYS A 562 -3.94 -24.96 -8.84
C LYS A 562 -4.74 -25.06 -10.13
N PRO A 563 -4.11 -25.15 -11.30
CA PRO A 563 -4.82 -25.46 -12.53
C PRO A 563 -5.57 -26.79 -12.38
N GLY A 564 -6.90 -26.76 -12.47
CA GLY A 564 -7.75 -27.92 -12.31
C GLY A 564 -8.33 -28.14 -10.92
N ALA A 565 -8.27 -27.14 -10.03
CA ALA A 565 -9.03 -27.15 -8.77
C ALA A 565 -10.53 -27.33 -9.07
N GLY A 566 -11.13 -28.32 -8.46
CA GLY A 566 -12.57 -28.60 -8.61
C GLY A 566 -13.43 -27.62 -7.81
N PRO A 567 -14.74 -27.58 -8.09
CA PRO A 567 -15.69 -26.73 -7.37
C PRO A 567 -15.71 -26.99 -5.85
N ASP A 568 -15.27 -28.15 -5.40
CA ASP A 568 -15.21 -28.52 -3.97
C ASP A 568 -14.01 -27.95 -3.22
N GLU A 569 -13.08 -27.27 -3.90
CA GLU A 569 -11.84 -26.75 -3.31
C GLU A 569 -11.85 -25.25 -3.00
N TYR A 570 -12.97 -24.54 -3.22
CA TYR A 570 -13.08 -23.12 -2.95
C TYR A 570 -14.47 -22.70 -2.43
N ILE A 571 -14.52 -21.52 -1.80
CA ILE A 571 -15.78 -20.93 -1.33
C ILE A 571 -16.38 -20.12 -2.49
N GLU A 572 -17.55 -20.48 -2.94
CA GLU A 572 -18.26 -19.84 -4.05
C GLU A 572 -19.49 -19.09 -3.57
N ARG A 573 -19.70 -17.88 -4.11
CA ARG A 573 -20.97 -17.16 -4.01
C ARG A 573 -21.57 -17.06 -5.40
N ILE A 574 -22.67 -17.76 -5.61
CA ILE A 574 -23.43 -17.74 -6.85
C ILE A 574 -24.40 -16.55 -6.78
N VAL A 575 -24.31 -15.65 -7.74
CA VAL A 575 -25.20 -14.50 -7.86
C VAL A 575 -26.02 -14.67 -9.13
N PRO A 576 -27.34 -14.88 -9.04
CA PRO A 576 -28.20 -14.99 -10.20
C PRO A 576 -28.19 -13.70 -11.05
N ALA A 577 -28.26 -13.86 -12.36
CA ALA A 577 -28.21 -12.72 -13.30
C ALA A 577 -29.39 -11.74 -13.16
N ASP A 578 -30.50 -12.19 -12.58
CA ASP A 578 -31.71 -11.40 -12.34
C ASP A 578 -31.76 -10.71 -10.98
N ILE A 579 -30.66 -10.75 -10.20
CA ILE A 579 -30.61 -10.11 -8.87
C ILE A 579 -30.64 -8.59 -8.97
N GLY A 580 -30.29 -8.03 -10.12
CA GLY A 580 -30.33 -6.61 -10.41
C GLY A 580 -28.97 -5.90 -10.35
N ASP A 581 -28.88 -4.79 -11.08
CA ASP A 581 -27.64 -4.00 -11.21
C ASP A 581 -27.23 -3.33 -9.88
N ASP A 582 -28.18 -3.04 -9.00
CA ASP A 582 -27.91 -2.45 -7.69
C ASP A 582 -26.97 -3.33 -6.83
N TYR A 583 -27.11 -4.66 -6.93
CA TYR A 583 -26.24 -5.57 -6.21
C TYR A 583 -24.78 -5.42 -6.63
N LEU A 584 -24.51 -5.36 -7.92
CA LEU A 584 -23.16 -5.16 -8.46
C LEU A 584 -22.62 -3.79 -8.09
N HIS A 585 -23.41 -2.73 -8.33
CA HIS A 585 -23.00 -1.37 -8.05
C HIS A 585 -22.64 -1.15 -6.56
N HIS A 586 -23.42 -1.71 -5.64
CA HIS A 586 -23.11 -1.62 -4.21
C HIS A 586 -21.84 -2.38 -3.82
N HIS A 587 -21.47 -3.45 -4.52
CA HIS A 587 -20.24 -4.21 -4.26
C HIS A 587 -18.99 -3.53 -4.82
N GLU A 588 -19.12 -2.61 -5.76
CA GLU A 588 -18.03 -1.78 -6.28
C GLU A 588 -17.74 -0.56 -5.41
N ALA A 589 -18.52 -0.34 -4.34
CA ALA A 589 -18.44 0.86 -3.51
C ALA A 589 -17.16 0.98 -2.68
N TRP A 590 -16.43 -0.11 -2.46
CA TRP A 590 -15.22 -0.13 -1.65
C TRP A 590 -14.03 -0.68 -2.40
N GLU A 591 -12.90 0.01 -2.30
CA GLU A 591 -11.60 -0.48 -2.74
C GLU A 591 -10.60 -0.46 -1.58
N ARG A 592 -9.56 -1.28 -1.67
CA ARG A 592 -8.48 -1.30 -0.71
C ARG A 592 -7.67 -0.01 -0.81
N ASP A 593 -7.57 0.76 0.27
CA ASP A 593 -6.67 1.91 0.33
C ASP A 593 -5.29 1.48 0.79
N LEU A 594 -4.44 1.18 -0.17
CA LEU A 594 -3.06 0.76 0.07
C LEU A 594 -2.15 1.89 0.59
N LYS A 595 -2.66 3.14 0.58
CA LYS A 595 -1.96 4.32 1.11
C LYS A 595 -2.45 4.74 2.48
N ALA A 596 -3.57 4.17 2.96
CA ALA A 596 -4.04 4.47 4.30
C ALA A 596 -3.03 3.95 5.30
N THR A 597 -2.24 4.85 5.85
CA THR A 597 -1.46 4.59 7.06
C THR A 597 -2.43 4.21 8.17
N ALA A 598 -2.12 3.13 8.88
CA ALA A 598 -2.86 2.74 10.06
C ALA A 598 -3.10 3.95 10.95
N ALA A 599 -4.36 4.22 11.30
CA ALA A 599 -4.70 5.30 12.21
C ALA A 599 -3.87 5.11 13.48
N LYS A 600 -3.16 6.14 13.92
CA LYS A 600 -2.32 6.13 15.12
C LYS A 600 -3.11 5.51 16.28
N GLY A 601 -2.70 4.34 16.77
CA GLY A 601 -3.23 3.69 17.95
C GLY A 601 -4.23 2.54 17.74
N MET A 602 -4.55 2.16 16.51
CA MET A 602 -5.24 0.91 16.21
C MET A 602 -4.23 -0.06 15.63
N GLY A 603 -4.26 -1.32 16.11
CA GLY A 603 -3.49 -2.39 15.50
C GLY A 603 -3.70 -2.38 13.98
N GLU A 604 -2.67 -2.70 13.24
CA GLU A 604 -2.54 -2.63 11.78
C GLU A 604 -3.78 -3.16 11.05
N VAL A 605 -4.77 -2.32 10.86
CA VAL A 605 -5.92 -2.60 10.01
C VAL A 605 -5.68 -1.86 8.72
N GLU A 606 -5.54 -2.59 7.63
CA GLU A 606 -5.48 -1.99 6.30
C GLU A 606 -6.73 -1.14 6.08
N GLY A 607 -6.53 0.08 5.63
CA GLY A 607 -7.61 0.97 5.27
C GLY A 607 -8.30 0.52 3.99
N PHE A 608 -9.59 0.73 3.94
CA PHE A 608 -10.39 0.64 2.74
C PHE A 608 -10.89 2.04 2.41
N LYS A 609 -10.95 2.36 1.13
CA LYS A 609 -11.48 3.63 0.64
C LYS A 609 -12.86 3.39 0.04
N GLN A 610 -13.82 4.18 0.49
CA GLN A 610 -15.15 4.19 -0.12
C GLN A 610 -15.11 5.01 -1.42
N VAL A 611 -15.37 4.36 -2.55
CA VAL A 611 -15.39 4.98 -3.88
C VAL A 611 -16.76 5.59 -4.16
N HIS A 612 -17.83 4.87 -3.76
CA HIS A 612 -19.21 5.30 -3.91
C HIS A 612 -19.89 5.36 -2.54
N ARG A 613 -20.87 6.25 -2.40
CA ARG A 613 -21.59 6.40 -1.13
C ARG A 613 -22.61 5.30 -0.85
N VAL A 614 -23.02 4.56 -1.87
CA VAL A 614 -24.09 3.54 -1.78
C VAL A 614 -23.41 2.17 -1.70
N ASP A 615 -23.33 1.59 -0.49
CA ASP A 615 -22.66 0.32 -0.20
C ASP A 615 -23.52 -0.66 0.60
N HIS A 616 -24.85 -0.47 0.59
CA HIS A 616 -25.74 -1.14 1.55
C HIS A 616 -25.80 -2.65 1.35
N LEU A 617 -25.97 -3.13 0.11
CA LEU A 617 -26.00 -4.57 -0.18
C LEU A 617 -24.64 -5.24 0.06
N MET A 618 -23.55 -4.53 -0.18
CA MET A 618 -22.23 -4.99 0.20
C MET A 618 -22.08 -5.10 1.73
N SER A 619 -22.58 -4.12 2.49
CA SER A 619 -22.59 -4.19 3.95
C SER A 619 -23.37 -5.42 4.44
N CYS A 620 -24.54 -5.70 3.84
CA CYS A 620 -25.32 -6.90 4.13
C CYS A 620 -24.53 -8.18 3.82
N THR A 621 -23.84 -8.24 2.69
CA THR A 621 -22.96 -9.37 2.35
C THR A 621 -21.85 -9.57 3.39
N CYS A 622 -21.24 -8.48 3.87
CA CYS A 622 -20.25 -8.55 4.96
C CYS A 622 -20.83 -9.09 6.27
N TYR A 623 -22.08 -8.77 6.59
CA TYR A 623 -22.76 -9.31 7.78
C TYR A 623 -23.09 -10.80 7.63
N ILE A 624 -23.45 -11.25 6.43
CA ILE A 624 -23.64 -12.69 6.14
C ILE A 624 -22.30 -13.43 6.27
N ASP A 625 -21.21 -12.90 5.76
CA ASP A 625 -19.88 -13.48 5.91
C ASP A 625 -19.42 -13.52 7.38
N LEU A 626 -19.79 -12.51 8.18
CA LEU A 626 -19.61 -12.54 9.62
C LEU A 626 -20.42 -13.67 10.27
N MET A 627 -21.67 -13.91 9.83
CA MET A 627 -22.48 -15.01 10.35
C MET A 627 -21.88 -16.37 9.96
N LYS A 628 -21.36 -16.55 8.75
CA LYS A 628 -20.63 -17.78 8.37
C LYS A 628 -19.43 -18.05 9.29
N ASP A 629 -18.77 -17.00 9.76
CA ASP A 629 -17.67 -17.09 10.72
C ASP A 629 -18.17 -17.47 12.13
N LEU A 630 -19.22 -16.81 12.61
CA LEU A 630 -19.83 -17.05 13.91
C LEU A 630 -20.41 -18.46 14.05
N THR A 631 -21.01 -19.01 13.01
CA THR A 631 -21.56 -20.38 12.98
C THR A 631 -20.48 -21.47 12.89
N GLY A 632 -19.21 -21.09 12.72
CA GLY A 632 -18.11 -22.02 12.53
C GLY A 632 -18.04 -22.68 11.16
N LEU A 633 -18.96 -22.40 10.25
CA LEU A 633 -18.97 -22.95 8.89
C LEU A 633 -17.69 -22.61 8.14
N LEU A 634 -17.28 -21.35 8.20
CA LEU A 634 -16.05 -20.88 7.56
C LEU A 634 -14.81 -21.58 8.14
N GLY A 635 -14.71 -21.70 9.45
CA GLY A 635 -13.60 -22.36 10.12
C GLY A 635 -13.48 -23.85 9.76
N ASN A 636 -14.61 -24.54 9.66
CA ASN A 636 -14.66 -25.95 9.25
C ASN A 636 -14.19 -26.14 7.80
N GLN A 637 -14.60 -25.26 6.88
CA GLN A 637 -14.17 -25.32 5.49
C GLN A 637 -12.68 -25.01 5.34
N LEU A 638 -12.18 -24.02 6.04
CA LEU A 638 -10.75 -23.70 6.02
C LEU A 638 -9.89 -24.86 6.52
N LYS A 639 -10.32 -25.57 7.59
CA LYS A 639 -9.65 -26.78 8.06
C LYS A 639 -9.63 -27.89 7.00
N ARG A 640 -10.74 -28.14 6.32
CA ARG A 640 -10.83 -29.14 5.23
C ARG A 640 -9.85 -28.84 4.09
N LEU A 641 -9.62 -27.55 3.80
CA LEU A 641 -8.71 -27.10 2.76
C LEU A 641 -7.24 -27.00 3.23
N GLY A 642 -6.95 -27.41 4.48
CA GLY A 642 -5.60 -27.36 5.06
C GLY A 642 -5.10 -25.94 5.31
N ILE A 643 -6.00 -24.99 5.47
CA ILE A 643 -5.70 -23.60 5.78
C ILE A 643 -6.00 -23.36 7.24
N GLU A 644 -4.96 -23.13 8.03
CA GLU A 644 -5.13 -22.62 9.37
C GLU A 644 -5.60 -21.16 9.30
N LYS A 645 -6.92 -20.91 9.43
CA LYS A 645 -7.34 -19.63 9.98
C LYS A 645 -6.67 -19.56 11.35
N ARG A 646 -6.01 -18.45 11.69
CA ARG A 646 -5.63 -18.21 13.09
C ARG A 646 -6.92 -18.28 13.89
N THR A 647 -7.24 -19.48 14.37
CA THR A 647 -8.32 -19.70 15.31
C THR A 647 -8.04 -18.83 16.51
N ALA A 648 -9.11 -18.27 17.04
CA ALA A 648 -9.11 -17.66 18.36
C ALA A 648 -8.04 -18.35 19.23
N GLY A 649 -7.10 -17.55 19.76
CA GLY A 649 -6.04 -18.06 20.62
C GLY A 649 -6.63 -18.85 21.79
N PRO A 650 -5.80 -19.56 22.55
CA PRO A 650 -6.26 -20.42 23.64
C PRO A 650 -7.19 -19.65 24.58
N ALA A 651 -8.25 -20.31 24.98
CA ALA A 651 -9.27 -19.76 25.88
C ALA A 651 -8.64 -18.95 27.01
N VAL A 652 -9.12 -17.74 27.18
CA VAL A 652 -8.72 -16.88 28.32
C VAL A 652 -9.04 -17.64 29.61
N PRO A 653 -8.07 -17.84 30.52
CA PRO A 653 -8.38 -18.36 31.84
C PRO A 653 -9.40 -17.41 32.48
N THR A 654 -10.55 -17.93 32.83
CA THR A 654 -11.46 -17.24 33.73
C THR A 654 -10.68 -16.91 35.00
N THR A 655 -10.37 -15.65 35.24
CA THR A 655 -10.00 -15.17 36.57
C THR A 655 -11.24 -15.43 37.46
N GLU A 656 -11.27 -16.58 38.06
CA GLU A 656 -11.99 -16.76 39.29
C GLU A 656 -11.24 -15.96 40.36
N GLU A 657 -11.94 -15.02 40.94
CA GLU A 657 -11.79 -14.45 42.27
C GLU A 657 -10.39 -14.01 42.74
N LYS A 658 -10.21 -12.71 42.77
CA LYS A 658 -9.88 -12.06 44.05
C LYS A 658 -10.36 -10.61 44.07
#